data_65014a4c25f7a73c694b7e9fa66ef29b
#
_entry.id   65014a4c25f7a73c694b7e9fa66ef29b
#
_cell.length_a   1.000
_cell.length_b   1.000
_cell.length_c   1.000
_cell.angle_alpha   90.00
_cell.angle_beta   90.00
_cell.angle_gamma   90.00
#
_symmetry.space_group_name_H-M   'P 1'
#
loop_
_entity.id
_entity.type
_entity.pdbx_description
1 polymer ?
#
loop_
_entity_poly.entity_id
_entity_poly.type
_entity_poly.pdbx_seq_one_letter_code
_entity_poly.pdbx_strand_id
1 'polypeptide(L)'
;MNIRYATMADLDDITSVESECFPVLEAATKEEFEQRIKYYGNHFWLMFDEGKLIAFVDGFVTDEADLTDDMYENASMHNENGAWQMIFGVNTLPEYRRCGCAKELIKKAILDARKQNRKGLVLTCKESLVPYYSKFGFIDEGITDKSTHGNVLWHQMRLDFKLRNNGVNLSDNKKVTANKKFAADRILSYFKEEWKVLLIITVSGLIYNFGLLLGPWFEGKMTGCLIDILSQNAVYKDMLILVVSYIVSIAVVQISRYIKRFYVRRFANNVNRRMKKILYGTLVLKSKTELESEGMGDIMTKAILDVDDCAEGMRKFTTEVFDTGVALAAYAGMLLVYDVRLALIAMIFLPISYLLAEKMKIIVQRTGAEYKRQSGILSNATLDRASNAITYRVYGREEDRRIAYEDNLSSYEKAAIMANIWNSSMTPLYRIISMTGIIFILYFGSKNVLGTGWKSWDIAAFTTFLACFIKLSDKSSKAAKLFNAVHKAQVSWKRIKPLMVIQDKDTDCKNQTSGKLEVKNLSFTYPDGKTVYNDISFTAEPGEIIGVTGPVACGKSTFGKTFLCECPYKGSIKYNGNELSSVADNVRSGIISYLGHDTELFNDSIKNNVLLGDDCNVSEYLKDVCIDKEVAQMENGVDTLIGNGGVRLSGGQAQRIALARTLCHKKPVLVLDDPFSALDISTEKKIYNNLCDIAKNNIVIIMTHRLYMFPKMDKVIWMDNGKAIVGTHEEIMLQCPQYRKLYENVSTQMR
;
A
#
# COMPACT_ATOMS: atom_id res chain seq x y z
N MET A 1 16.55 -15.23 32.93
CA MET A 1 15.14 -15.65 32.66
C MET A 1 15.12 -17.04 32.06
N ASN A 2 14.30 -17.96 32.58
CA ASN A 2 14.16 -19.34 32.09
C ASN A 2 12.70 -19.61 31.73
N ILE A 3 12.46 -20.33 30.61
CA ILE A 3 11.12 -20.71 30.16
C ILE A 3 10.95 -22.22 30.28
N ARG A 4 9.90 -22.65 30.98
CA ARG A 4 9.50 -24.08 31.10
C ARG A 4 7.99 -24.24 31.03
N TYR A 5 7.52 -25.48 30.94
CA TYR A 5 6.09 -25.80 30.98
C TYR A 5 5.58 -25.85 32.41
N ALA A 6 4.27 -25.63 32.59
CA ALA A 6 3.61 -25.63 33.87
C ALA A 6 3.47 -27.04 34.45
N THR A 7 3.55 -27.11 35.77
CA THR A 7 3.27 -28.28 36.57
C THR A 7 2.27 -27.93 37.68
N MET A 8 1.67 -28.91 38.32
CA MET A 8 0.72 -28.65 39.42
C MET A 8 1.36 -27.91 40.62
N ALA A 9 2.69 -27.94 40.75
CA ALA A 9 3.39 -27.17 41.78
C ALA A 9 3.37 -25.65 41.55
N ASP A 10 3.05 -25.20 40.32
CA ASP A 10 3.05 -23.79 39.90
C ASP A 10 1.66 -23.14 40.03
N LEU A 11 0.64 -23.88 40.44
CA LEU A 11 -0.75 -23.44 40.44
C LEU A 11 -0.97 -22.14 41.24
N ASP A 12 -0.38 -22.03 42.42
CA ASP A 12 -0.53 -20.85 43.29
C ASP A 12 0.14 -19.62 42.68
N ASP A 13 1.34 -19.77 42.10
CA ASP A 13 2.06 -18.69 41.43
C ASP A 13 1.34 -18.22 40.19
N ILE A 14 0.78 -19.12 39.37
CA ILE A 14 0.00 -18.82 38.18
C ILE A 14 -1.25 -18.01 38.55
N THR A 15 -1.99 -18.48 39.58
CA THR A 15 -3.20 -17.79 40.05
C THR A 15 -2.89 -16.39 40.58
N SER A 16 -1.75 -16.24 41.29
CA SER A 16 -1.31 -14.92 41.77
C SER A 16 -1.00 -13.97 40.63
N VAL A 17 -0.24 -14.40 39.62
CA VAL A 17 0.11 -13.58 38.45
C VAL A 17 -1.13 -13.21 37.66
N GLU A 18 -2.12 -14.12 37.49
CA GLU A 18 -3.39 -13.82 36.79
C GLU A 18 -4.15 -12.71 37.49
N SER A 19 -4.33 -12.81 38.80
CA SER A 19 -5.07 -11.81 39.60
C SER A 19 -4.44 -10.41 39.60
N GLU A 20 -3.12 -10.32 39.40
CA GLU A 20 -2.42 -9.04 39.22
C GLU A 20 -2.50 -8.49 37.78
N CYS A 21 -2.77 -9.35 36.80
CA CYS A 21 -2.79 -8.97 35.40
C CYS A 21 -4.16 -8.58 34.88
N PHE A 22 -5.22 -9.22 35.36
CA PHE A 22 -6.59 -9.05 34.88
C PHE A 22 -7.59 -8.62 35.97
N PRO A 23 -8.64 -7.87 35.60
CA PRO A 23 -9.77 -7.60 36.50
C PRO A 23 -10.48 -8.88 36.92
N VAL A 24 -11.07 -8.93 38.09
CA VAL A 24 -11.76 -10.10 38.68
C VAL A 24 -12.82 -10.73 37.75
N LEU A 25 -13.45 -9.95 36.88
CA LEU A 25 -14.44 -10.43 35.91
C LEU A 25 -13.84 -11.07 34.67
N GLU A 26 -12.55 -10.89 34.42
CA GLU A 26 -11.83 -11.43 33.25
C GLU A 26 -10.80 -12.49 33.68
N ALA A 27 -10.41 -12.53 34.95
CA ALA A 27 -9.39 -13.44 35.48
C ALA A 27 -9.94 -14.85 35.66
N ALA A 28 -9.17 -15.87 35.23
CA ALA A 28 -9.50 -17.27 35.50
C ALA A 28 -9.31 -17.66 36.96
N THR A 29 -10.16 -18.54 37.45
CA THR A 29 -10.15 -19.04 38.84
C THR A 29 -9.03 -20.08 39.07
N LYS A 30 -8.71 -20.33 40.34
CA LYS A 30 -7.72 -21.36 40.71
C LYS A 30 -8.16 -22.75 40.25
N GLU A 31 -9.45 -23.05 40.37
CA GLU A 31 -10.06 -24.31 39.92
C GLU A 31 -9.96 -24.52 38.43
N GLU A 32 -10.14 -23.45 37.64
CA GLU A 32 -9.97 -23.50 36.19
C GLU A 32 -8.51 -23.74 35.82
N PHE A 33 -7.54 -23.08 36.47
CA PHE A 33 -6.12 -23.33 36.23
C PHE A 33 -5.70 -24.73 36.62
N GLU A 34 -6.24 -25.28 37.71
CA GLU A 34 -5.99 -26.68 38.11
C GLU A 34 -6.40 -27.64 36.97
N GLN A 35 -7.60 -27.44 36.38
CA GLN A 35 -8.05 -28.26 35.27
C GLN A 35 -7.19 -28.02 34.01
N ARG A 36 -6.85 -26.78 33.68
CA ARG A 36 -6.02 -26.45 32.54
C ARG A 36 -4.64 -27.11 32.61
N ILE A 37 -3.97 -27.03 33.74
CA ILE A 37 -2.65 -27.66 33.97
C ILE A 37 -2.74 -29.18 33.86
N LYS A 38 -3.82 -29.79 34.40
CA LYS A 38 -4.03 -31.23 34.34
C LYS A 38 -4.23 -31.76 32.93
N TYR A 39 -4.96 -31.01 32.06
CA TYR A 39 -5.27 -31.46 30.71
C TYR A 39 -4.19 -31.05 29.68
N TYR A 40 -3.57 -29.88 29.82
CA TYR A 40 -2.66 -29.32 28.79
C TYR A 40 -1.48 -28.53 29.40
N GLY A 41 -0.92 -28.94 30.51
CA GLY A 41 0.24 -28.27 31.14
C GLY A 41 1.46 -28.12 30.23
N ASN A 42 1.60 -28.96 29.20
CA ASN A 42 2.63 -28.87 28.15
C ASN A 42 2.34 -27.76 27.07
N HIS A 43 1.17 -27.17 27.11
CA HIS A 43 0.79 -25.99 26.32
C HIS A 43 0.63 -24.72 27.18
N PHE A 44 1.33 -24.72 28.31
CA PHE A 44 1.35 -23.66 29.29
C PHE A 44 2.80 -23.24 29.51
N TRP A 45 3.21 -22.12 29.01
CA TRP A 45 4.59 -21.61 29.01
C TRP A 45 4.79 -20.60 30.12
N LEU A 46 5.65 -20.93 31.09
CA LEU A 46 5.99 -20.10 32.25
C LEU A 46 7.38 -19.50 32.11
N MET A 47 7.52 -18.22 32.45
CA MET A 47 8.81 -17.52 32.48
C MET A 47 9.16 -17.13 33.92
N PHE A 48 10.34 -17.54 34.34
CA PHE A 48 10.87 -17.26 35.67
C PHE A 48 12.09 -16.34 35.61
N ASP A 49 12.18 -15.43 36.59
CA ASP A 49 13.36 -14.61 36.85
C ASP A 49 13.76 -14.79 38.33
N GLU A 50 15.00 -15.21 38.57
CA GLU A 50 15.52 -15.52 39.92
C GLU A 50 14.61 -16.41 40.81
N GLY A 51 13.87 -17.32 40.17
CA GLY A 51 12.95 -18.23 40.83
C GLY A 51 11.51 -17.71 41.02
N LYS A 52 11.22 -16.44 40.69
CA LYS A 52 9.87 -15.87 40.74
C LYS A 52 9.20 -16.03 39.37
N LEU A 53 7.93 -16.45 39.31
CA LEU A 53 7.13 -16.44 38.08
C LEU A 53 6.78 -15.01 37.73
N ILE A 54 7.19 -14.53 36.52
CA ILE A 54 7.02 -13.14 36.07
C ILE A 54 6.05 -12.99 34.91
N ALA A 55 5.86 -14.04 34.12
CA ALA A 55 4.96 -14.03 32.98
C ALA A 55 4.58 -15.45 32.57
N PHE A 56 3.40 -15.61 31.95
CA PHE A 56 3.02 -16.88 31.34
C PHE A 56 2.11 -16.70 30.14
N VAL A 57 2.04 -17.74 29.30
CA VAL A 57 1.07 -17.88 28.20
C VAL A 57 0.44 -19.25 28.32
N ASP A 58 -0.88 -19.31 28.23
CA ASP A 58 -1.61 -20.57 28.28
C ASP A 58 -2.57 -20.73 27.10
N GLY A 59 -2.88 -21.98 26.81
CA GLY A 59 -3.84 -22.35 25.80
C GLY A 59 -3.85 -23.81 25.49
N PHE A 60 -4.80 -24.29 24.73
CA PHE A 60 -4.90 -25.70 24.38
C PHE A 60 -4.92 -25.94 22.86
N VAL A 61 -4.92 -27.20 22.45
CA VAL A 61 -4.98 -27.62 21.06
C VAL A 61 -6.35 -28.20 20.73
N THR A 62 -6.89 -27.88 19.55
CA THR A 62 -8.19 -28.37 19.08
C THR A 62 -8.24 -28.43 17.55
N ASP A 63 -9.22 -29.13 16.99
CA ASP A 63 -9.53 -29.09 15.57
C ASP A 63 -10.45 -27.94 15.18
N GLU A 64 -11.10 -27.30 16.16
CA GLU A 64 -11.91 -26.11 15.94
C GLU A 64 -11.08 -24.96 15.40
N ALA A 65 -11.62 -24.26 14.40
CA ALA A 65 -10.88 -23.18 13.74
C ALA A 65 -10.97 -21.85 14.49
N ASP A 66 -12.05 -21.62 15.24
CA ASP A 66 -12.33 -20.35 15.92
C ASP A 66 -12.34 -20.54 17.43
N LEU A 67 -11.96 -19.50 18.16
CA LEU A 67 -11.94 -19.50 19.61
C LEU A 67 -13.33 -19.10 20.13
N THR A 68 -13.88 -19.92 21.05
CA THR A 68 -15.23 -19.75 21.64
C THR A 68 -15.15 -19.64 23.16
N ASP A 69 -16.19 -19.06 23.79
CA ASP A 69 -16.26 -18.91 25.25
C ASP A 69 -16.22 -20.27 25.99
N ASP A 70 -16.86 -21.30 25.43
CA ASP A 70 -16.84 -22.67 26.00
C ASP A 70 -15.41 -23.24 26.18
N MET A 71 -14.46 -22.79 25.35
CA MET A 71 -13.08 -23.24 25.40
C MET A 71 -12.32 -22.71 26.63
N TYR A 72 -12.73 -21.55 27.17
CA TYR A 72 -12.15 -21.01 28.40
C TYR A 72 -12.59 -21.77 29.63
N GLU A 73 -13.83 -22.29 29.62
CA GLU A 73 -14.46 -22.97 30.78
C GLU A 73 -14.21 -24.46 30.77
N ASN A 74 -14.03 -25.10 29.61
CA ASN A 74 -13.96 -26.54 29.46
C ASN A 74 -12.60 -27.05 28.96
N ALA A 75 -11.67 -27.29 29.86
CA ALA A 75 -10.34 -27.83 29.56
C ALA A 75 -10.36 -29.22 28.88
N SER A 76 -11.46 -30.00 29.00
CA SER A 76 -11.57 -31.32 28.38
C SER A 76 -11.74 -31.27 26.85
N MET A 77 -11.99 -30.11 26.28
CA MET A 77 -11.99 -29.89 24.81
C MET A 77 -10.60 -29.97 24.19
N HIS A 78 -9.54 -30.07 25.02
CA HIS A 78 -8.18 -30.26 24.55
C HIS A 78 -8.04 -31.58 23.78
N ASN A 79 -7.46 -31.48 22.58
CA ASN A 79 -7.09 -32.60 21.72
C ASN A 79 -5.64 -32.46 21.29
N GLU A 80 -4.73 -33.25 21.91
CA GLU A 80 -3.30 -33.17 21.59
C GLU A 80 -2.97 -33.36 20.11
N ASN A 81 -3.83 -34.02 19.33
CA ASN A 81 -3.67 -34.20 17.89
C ASN A 81 -4.40 -33.13 17.06
N GLY A 82 -5.00 -32.12 17.70
CA GLY A 82 -5.75 -31.06 17.04
C GLY A 82 -4.92 -30.20 16.10
N ALA A 83 -5.59 -29.50 15.21
CA ALA A 83 -4.96 -28.75 14.14
C ALA A 83 -4.51 -27.32 14.55
N TRP A 84 -5.15 -26.73 15.56
CA TRP A 84 -4.95 -25.35 15.96
C TRP A 84 -4.52 -25.24 17.42
N GLN A 85 -3.52 -24.39 17.69
CA GLN A 85 -3.16 -23.97 19.04
C GLN A 85 -3.97 -22.73 19.40
N MET A 86 -4.87 -22.84 20.36
CA MET A 86 -5.58 -21.71 20.96
C MET A 86 -4.70 -21.07 22.04
N ILE A 87 -4.74 -19.76 22.18
CA ILE A 87 -4.08 -19.00 23.23
C ILE A 87 -5.16 -18.24 24.00
N PHE A 88 -5.27 -18.52 25.30
CA PHE A 88 -6.28 -17.95 26.19
C PHE A 88 -5.78 -16.72 26.94
N GLY A 89 -4.61 -16.82 27.57
CA GLY A 89 -4.02 -15.77 28.37
C GLY A 89 -2.58 -15.44 27.93
N VAL A 90 -2.25 -14.16 28.01
CA VAL A 90 -0.87 -13.65 27.83
C VAL A 90 -0.59 -12.69 28.98
N ASN A 91 0.00 -13.20 30.02
CA ASN A 91 0.18 -12.55 31.31
C ASN A 91 1.61 -12.07 31.50
N THR A 92 1.76 -10.88 32.06
CA THR A 92 3.05 -10.34 32.49
C THR A 92 2.83 -9.39 33.65
N LEU A 93 3.52 -9.63 34.75
CA LEU A 93 3.46 -8.78 35.94
C LEU A 93 3.70 -7.31 35.57
N PRO A 94 2.98 -6.35 36.18
CA PRO A 94 3.08 -4.94 35.84
C PRO A 94 4.51 -4.39 35.81
N GLU A 95 5.35 -4.80 36.75
CA GLU A 95 6.75 -4.41 36.88
C GLU A 95 7.67 -4.93 35.76
N TYR A 96 7.28 -6.05 35.08
CA TYR A 96 8.01 -6.65 33.96
C TYR A 96 7.38 -6.36 32.60
N ARG A 97 6.34 -5.49 32.54
CA ARG A 97 5.75 -5.05 31.28
C ARG A 97 6.76 -4.20 30.49
N ARG A 98 6.71 -4.31 29.16
CA ARG A 98 7.62 -3.67 28.20
C ARG A 98 9.07 -4.21 28.22
N CYS A 99 9.39 -5.19 29.07
CA CYS A 99 10.70 -5.87 29.10
C CYS A 99 10.83 -7.01 28.07
N GLY A 100 9.80 -7.26 27.26
CA GLY A 100 9.84 -8.28 26.20
C GLY A 100 9.41 -9.69 26.64
N CYS A 101 9.01 -9.92 27.89
CA CYS A 101 8.64 -11.23 28.42
C CYS A 101 7.51 -11.91 27.61
N ALA A 102 6.39 -11.22 27.37
CA ALA A 102 5.29 -11.72 26.55
C ALA A 102 5.74 -12.05 25.12
N LYS A 103 6.64 -11.24 24.53
CA LYS A 103 7.19 -11.47 23.19
C LYS A 103 7.93 -12.81 23.11
N GLU A 104 8.78 -13.12 24.08
CA GLU A 104 9.55 -14.38 24.08
C GLU A 104 8.65 -15.60 24.33
N LEU A 105 7.64 -15.49 25.21
CA LEU A 105 6.67 -16.54 25.44
C LEU A 105 5.80 -16.84 24.21
N ILE A 106 5.30 -15.81 23.53
CA ILE A 106 4.53 -15.97 22.29
C ILE A 106 5.39 -16.61 21.20
N LYS A 107 6.66 -16.17 21.04
CA LYS A 107 7.59 -16.81 20.11
C LYS A 107 7.80 -18.29 20.42
N LYS A 108 7.93 -18.63 21.71
CA LYS A 108 8.08 -20.02 22.16
C LYS A 108 6.84 -20.84 21.83
N ALA A 109 5.64 -20.34 22.10
CA ALA A 109 4.38 -20.98 21.73
C ALA A 109 4.27 -21.21 20.21
N ILE A 110 4.66 -20.21 19.39
CA ILE A 110 4.70 -20.32 17.92
C ILE A 110 5.69 -21.40 17.48
N LEU A 111 6.88 -21.46 18.07
CA LEU A 111 7.90 -22.46 17.74
C LEU A 111 7.44 -23.87 18.08
N ASP A 112 6.81 -24.05 19.23
CA ASP A 112 6.33 -25.36 19.67
C ASP A 112 5.14 -25.84 18.83
N ALA A 113 4.20 -24.98 18.51
CA ALA A 113 3.10 -25.28 17.58
C ALA A 113 3.62 -25.68 16.19
N ARG A 114 4.69 -25.05 15.68
CA ARG A 114 5.35 -25.44 14.42
C ARG A 114 6.02 -26.80 14.50
N LYS A 115 6.74 -27.08 15.59
CA LYS A 115 7.39 -28.39 15.80
C LYS A 115 6.37 -29.52 15.88
N GLN A 116 5.18 -29.23 16.38
CA GLN A 116 4.07 -30.17 16.47
C GLN A 116 3.25 -30.27 15.18
N ASN A 117 3.66 -29.60 14.09
CA ASN A 117 2.98 -29.58 12.79
C ASN A 117 1.53 -29.05 12.84
N ARG A 118 1.21 -28.11 13.74
CA ARG A 118 -0.09 -27.46 13.81
C ARG A 118 -0.31 -26.58 12.57
N LYS A 119 -1.58 -26.30 12.25
CA LYS A 119 -1.93 -25.34 11.17
C LYS A 119 -1.57 -23.90 11.53
N GLY A 120 -1.63 -23.55 12.81
CA GLY A 120 -1.35 -22.22 13.29
C GLY A 120 -1.81 -21.96 14.71
N LEU A 121 -1.86 -20.68 15.11
CA LEU A 121 -2.35 -20.22 16.39
C LEU A 121 -3.55 -19.29 16.22
N VAL A 122 -4.47 -19.31 17.20
CA VAL A 122 -5.62 -18.40 17.28
C VAL A 122 -5.68 -17.80 18.68
N LEU A 123 -5.97 -16.51 18.77
CA LEU A 123 -6.21 -15.80 20.03
C LEU A 123 -7.28 -14.72 19.85
N THR A 124 -7.84 -14.25 20.95
CA THR A 124 -8.66 -13.04 20.98
C THR A 124 -7.95 -11.92 21.72
N CYS A 125 -8.14 -10.67 21.31
CA CYS A 125 -7.56 -9.52 21.98
C CYS A 125 -8.43 -8.26 21.87
N LYS A 126 -8.20 -7.30 22.76
CA LYS A 126 -8.81 -5.95 22.67
C LYS A 126 -8.22 -5.20 21.46
N GLU A 127 -8.98 -4.31 20.84
CA GLU A 127 -8.59 -3.53 19.65
C GLU A 127 -7.21 -2.86 19.81
N SER A 128 -6.90 -2.34 21.00
CA SER A 128 -5.61 -1.70 21.30
C SER A 128 -4.39 -2.65 21.20
N LEU A 129 -4.60 -3.97 21.26
CA LEU A 129 -3.55 -4.99 21.18
C LEU A 129 -3.41 -5.61 19.78
N VAL A 130 -4.31 -5.32 18.85
CA VAL A 130 -4.23 -5.78 17.45
C VAL A 130 -2.87 -5.45 16.82
N PRO A 131 -2.33 -4.20 16.94
CA PRO A 131 -1.01 -3.87 16.39
C PRO A 131 0.14 -4.65 17.05
N TYR A 132 -0.02 -5.08 18.30
CA TYR A 132 1.00 -5.85 19.00
C TYR A 132 1.09 -7.29 18.46
N TYR A 133 -0.05 -7.99 18.34
CA TYR A 133 -0.07 -9.37 17.83
C TYR A 133 0.23 -9.44 16.32
N SER A 134 -0.11 -8.43 15.55
CA SER A 134 0.25 -8.33 14.12
C SER A 134 1.78 -8.38 13.89
N LYS A 135 2.61 -7.93 14.84
CA LYS A 135 4.07 -8.03 14.77
C LYS A 135 4.59 -9.48 14.75
N PHE A 136 3.82 -10.43 15.28
CA PHE A 136 4.13 -11.86 15.23
C PHE A 136 3.58 -12.55 13.98
N GLY A 137 2.85 -11.79 13.14
CA GLY A 137 2.24 -12.26 11.91
C GLY A 137 0.81 -12.78 12.07
N PHE A 138 0.17 -12.49 13.22
CA PHE A 138 -1.27 -12.71 13.35
C PHE A 138 -2.03 -11.72 12.46
N ILE A 139 -3.07 -12.22 11.80
CA ILE A 139 -3.98 -11.45 10.95
C ILE A 139 -5.26 -11.20 11.74
N ASP A 140 -5.71 -9.95 11.79
CA ASP A 140 -6.98 -9.57 12.39
C ASP A 140 -8.13 -10.03 11.50
N GLU A 141 -9.00 -10.89 12.02
CA GLU A 141 -10.21 -11.38 11.35
C GLU A 141 -11.44 -10.51 11.68
N GLY A 142 -11.26 -9.49 12.51
CA GLY A 142 -12.32 -8.59 12.95
C GLY A 142 -12.93 -8.97 14.30
N ILE A 143 -13.97 -8.25 14.69
CA ILE A 143 -14.71 -8.50 15.93
C ILE A 143 -15.41 -9.85 15.84
N THR A 144 -15.16 -10.73 16.84
CA THR A 144 -15.83 -12.02 16.94
C THR A 144 -17.09 -11.93 17.79
N ASP A 145 -18.12 -12.65 17.39
CA ASP A 145 -19.35 -12.87 18.15
C ASP A 145 -19.33 -14.18 18.97
N LYS A 146 -18.24 -14.96 18.81
CA LYS A 146 -18.05 -16.26 19.47
C LYS A 146 -17.37 -16.18 20.82
N SER A 147 -16.77 -15.04 21.14
CA SER A 147 -16.16 -14.78 22.45
C SER A 147 -16.64 -13.43 22.96
N THR A 148 -17.42 -13.45 24.05
CA THR A 148 -18.10 -12.29 24.62
C THR A 148 -17.82 -12.09 26.12
N HIS A 149 -16.90 -12.86 26.71
CA HIS A 149 -16.62 -12.80 28.14
C HIS A 149 -16.11 -11.40 28.55
N GLY A 150 -16.47 -10.97 29.76
CA GLY A 150 -16.09 -9.68 30.30
C GLY A 150 -16.84 -8.47 29.70
N ASN A 151 -17.91 -8.66 28.90
CA ASN A 151 -18.67 -7.59 28.22
C ASN A 151 -17.77 -6.64 27.38
N VAL A 152 -16.72 -7.14 26.76
CA VAL A 152 -15.78 -6.41 25.92
C VAL A 152 -15.85 -6.91 24.49
N LEU A 153 -15.61 -6.01 23.51
CA LEU A 153 -15.47 -6.40 22.11
C LEU A 153 -14.08 -7.03 21.87
N TRP A 154 -14.08 -8.27 21.43
CA TRP A 154 -12.87 -9.04 21.16
C TRP A 154 -12.61 -9.17 19.66
N HIS A 155 -11.38 -8.92 19.24
CA HIS A 155 -10.88 -9.20 17.89
C HIS A 155 -10.27 -10.58 17.83
N GLN A 156 -10.71 -11.43 16.90
CA GLN A 156 -10.05 -12.70 16.67
C GLN A 156 -8.81 -12.50 15.80
N MET A 157 -7.69 -13.01 16.28
CA MET A 157 -6.41 -12.91 15.60
C MET A 157 -5.92 -14.31 15.25
N ARG A 158 -5.57 -14.56 13.99
CA ARG A 158 -5.10 -15.86 13.50
C ARG A 158 -3.71 -15.77 12.90
N LEU A 159 -2.83 -16.70 13.31
CA LEU A 159 -1.56 -16.95 12.68
C LEU A 159 -1.61 -18.30 11.97
N ASP A 160 -1.88 -18.35 10.68
CA ASP A 160 -1.88 -19.56 9.85
C ASP A 160 -0.49 -19.79 9.27
N PHE A 161 0.12 -20.95 9.59
CA PHE A 161 1.46 -21.30 9.12
C PHE A 161 1.50 -21.60 7.62
N LYS A 162 0.38 -22.02 7.02
CA LYS A 162 0.27 -22.21 5.57
C LYS A 162 0.16 -20.87 4.82
N LEU A 163 -0.58 -19.92 5.40
CA LEU A 163 -0.69 -18.57 4.84
C LEU A 163 0.64 -17.81 4.94
N ARG A 164 1.44 -18.07 5.98
CA ARG A 164 2.75 -17.44 6.15
C ARG A 164 3.82 -18.07 5.27
N ASN A 165 3.76 -19.36 4.98
CA ASN A 165 4.58 -19.98 3.95
C ASN A 165 4.20 -19.47 2.53
N ASN A 166 2.95 -19.02 2.32
CA ASN A 166 2.54 -18.31 1.11
C ASN A 166 2.83 -16.80 1.12
N GLY A 167 3.29 -16.24 2.25
CA GLY A 167 3.55 -14.80 2.43
C GLY A 167 5.03 -14.42 2.53
N VAL A 168 5.95 -15.38 2.68
CA VAL A 168 7.41 -15.15 2.75
C VAL A 168 8.19 -16.27 2.04
N ASN A 169 7.57 -17.20 1.38
CA ASN A 169 8.22 -17.93 0.31
C ASN A 169 8.05 -17.13 -0.98
N LEU A 170 9.06 -16.35 -1.29
CA LEU A 170 9.41 -15.95 -2.66
C LEU A 170 9.62 -17.18 -3.59
N SER A 171 9.34 -18.40 -3.15
CA SER A 171 9.50 -19.66 -3.88
C SER A 171 8.23 -20.51 -4.02
N ASP A 172 7.04 -20.11 -3.54
CA ASP A 172 5.83 -20.65 -4.12
C ASP A 172 5.53 -19.94 -5.45
N ASN A 173 6.44 -20.23 -6.38
CA ASN A 173 6.04 -20.53 -7.73
C ASN A 173 5.08 -21.76 -7.74
N LYS A 174 3.85 -21.66 -7.19
CA LYS A 174 2.78 -21.96 -8.12
C LYS A 174 3.10 -21.03 -9.29
N LYS A 175 3.71 -21.58 -10.33
CA LYS A 175 3.58 -21.08 -11.67
C LYS A 175 2.21 -20.48 -11.68
N VAL A 176 2.10 -19.15 -11.48
CA VAL A 176 1.13 -18.41 -12.20
C VAL A 176 1.52 -18.79 -13.59
N THR A 177 1.02 -19.97 -14.02
CA THR A 177 0.94 -20.32 -15.42
C THR A 177 0.41 -19.03 -15.93
N ALA A 178 1.27 -18.29 -16.62
CA ALA A 178 0.97 -17.03 -17.21
C ALA A 178 -0.37 -17.28 -17.87
N ASN A 179 -1.42 -16.88 -17.14
CA ASN A 179 -2.74 -17.05 -17.65
C ASN A 179 -2.70 -16.07 -18.79
N LYS A 180 -2.40 -16.56 -19.99
CA LYS A 180 -2.28 -15.83 -21.27
C LYS A 180 -3.48 -14.89 -21.52
N LYS A 181 -4.38 -14.77 -20.54
CA LYS A 181 -5.65 -14.04 -20.56
C LYS A 181 -5.70 -12.75 -19.75
N PHE A 182 -4.78 -12.47 -18.78
CA PHE A 182 -4.83 -11.22 -18.01
C PHE A 182 -3.81 -10.23 -18.57
N ALA A 183 -4.32 -9.18 -19.24
CA ALA A 183 -3.53 -8.06 -19.73
C ALA A 183 -3.71 -6.87 -18.78
N ALA A 184 -2.66 -6.55 -18.02
CA ALA A 184 -2.70 -5.48 -17.01
C ALA A 184 -2.95 -4.08 -17.62
N ASP A 185 -2.57 -3.90 -18.89
CA ASP A 185 -2.76 -2.68 -19.68
C ASP A 185 -4.19 -2.52 -20.24
N ARG A 186 -5.11 -3.45 -19.94
CA ARG A 186 -6.49 -3.46 -20.45
C ARG A 186 -7.51 -3.47 -19.32
N ILE A 187 -8.33 -2.44 -19.25
CA ILE A 187 -9.39 -2.28 -18.23
C ILE A 187 -10.33 -3.51 -18.20
N LEU A 188 -10.70 -4.04 -19.36
CA LEU A 188 -11.61 -5.20 -19.45
C LEU A 188 -11.07 -6.46 -18.78
N SER A 189 -9.74 -6.60 -18.64
CA SER A 189 -9.13 -7.74 -17.95
C SER A 189 -9.46 -7.75 -16.47
N TYR A 190 -9.57 -6.57 -15.84
CA TYR A 190 -9.97 -6.44 -14.43
C TYR A 190 -11.43 -6.86 -14.21
N PHE A 191 -12.33 -6.52 -15.14
CA PHE A 191 -13.72 -6.97 -15.09
C PHE A 191 -13.83 -8.49 -15.28
N LYS A 192 -13.07 -9.06 -16.22
CA LYS A 192 -13.09 -10.52 -16.47
C LYS A 192 -12.60 -11.30 -15.27
N GLU A 193 -11.58 -10.81 -14.56
CA GLU A 193 -11.03 -11.49 -13.40
C GLU A 193 -12.02 -11.55 -12.23
N GLU A 194 -12.81 -10.50 -12.04
CA GLU A 194 -13.79 -10.38 -10.96
C GLU A 194 -15.22 -10.84 -11.40
N TRP A 195 -15.34 -11.73 -12.40
CA TRP A 195 -16.62 -12.11 -12.99
C TRP A 195 -17.63 -12.69 -11.99
N LYS A 196 -17.16 -13.42 -10.96
CA LYS A 196 -18.02 -13.98 -9.90
C LYS A 196 -18.68 -12.88 -9.07
N VAL A 197 -17.89 -11.86 -8.71
CA VAL A 197 -18.37 -10.69 -7.97
C VAL A 197 -19.35 -9.90 -8.84
N LEU A 198 -19.04 -9.74 -10.13
CA LEU A 198 -19.90 -9.05 -11.09
C LEU A 198 -21.22 -9.80 -11.31
N LEU A 199 -21.23 -11.14 -11.31
CA LEU A 199 -22.46 -11.92 -11.40
C LEU A 199 -23.40 -11.61 -10.23
N ILE A 200 -22.90 -11.59 -9.00
CA ILE A 200 -23.69 -11.24 -7.80
C ILE A 200 -24.24 -9.82 -7.90
N ILE A 201 -23.41 -8.88 -8.35
CA ILE A 201 -23.80 -7.47 -8.58
C ILE A 201 -24.93 -7.42 -9.62
N THR A 202 -24.80 -8.18 -10.70
CA THR A 202 -25.80 -8.21 -11.79
C THR A 202 -27.13 -8.73 -11.29
N VAL A 203 -27.17 -9.90 -10.65
CA VAL A 203 -28.41 -10.49 -10.13
C VAL A 203 -29.08 -9.58 -9.10
N SER A 204 -28.31 -9.16 -8.08
CA SER A 204 -28.86 -8.25 -7.04
C SER A 204 -29.23 -6.88 -7.58
N GLY A 205 -28.51 -6.39 -8.60
CA GLY A 205 -28.81 -5.13 -9.28
C GLY A 205 -30.09 -5.19 -10.11
N LEU A 206 -30.34 -6.30 -10.79
CA LEU A 206 -31.60 -6.51 -11.53
C LEU A 206 -32.79 -6.59 -10.57
N ILE A 207 -32.70 -7.42 -9.53
CA ILE A 207 -33.77 -7.54 -8.51
C ILE A 207 -34.08 -6.18 -7.91
N TYR A 208 -33.03 -5.40 -7.52
CA TYR A 208 -33.20 -4.07 -6.98
C TYR A 208 -33.90 -3.12 -7.96
N ASN A 209 -33.43 -3.01 -9.21
CA ASN A 209 -33.92 -2.00 -10.15
C ASN A 209 -35.30 -2.33 -10.73
N PHE A 210 -35.59 -3.60 -10.99
CA PHE A 210 -36.98 -4.02 -11.35
C PHE A 210 -37.89 -3.89 -10.13
N GLY A 211 -37.42 -4.25 -8.93
CA GLY A 211 -38.17 -4.07 -7.70
C GLY A 211 -38.57 -2.62 -7.40
N LEU A 212 -37.82 -1.64 -7.90
CA LEU A 212 -38.17 -0.21 -7.77
C LEU A 212 -39.50 0.14 -8.50
N LEU A 213 -39.92 -0.64 -9.50
CA LEU A 213 -41.20 -0.45 -10.18
C LEU A 213 -42.40 -0.78 -9.27
N LEU A 214 -42.21 -1.62 -8.27
CA LEU A 214 -43.25 -1.98 -7.31
C LEU A 214 -43.74 -0.76 -6.52
N GLY A 215 -42.90 0.24 -6.22
CA GLY A 215 -43.31 1.45 -5.54
C GLY A 215 -44.46 2.17 -6.23
N PRO A 216 -44.29 2.70 -7.47
CA PRO A 216 -45.35 3.31 -8.24
C PRO A 216 -46.55 2.41 -8.48
N TRP A 217 -46.33 1.12 -8.67
CA TRP A 217 -47.43 0.16 -8.87
C TRP A 217 -48.32 0.00 -7.62
N PHE A 218 -47.70 -0.16 -6.44
CA PHE A 218 -48.43 -0.22 -5.17
C PHE A 218 -49.11 1.13 -4.84
N GLU A 219 -48.44 2.27 -5.11
CA GLU A 219 -49.01 3.61 -4.95
C GLU A 219 -50.32 3.73 -5.74
N GLY A 220 -50.32 3.27 -7.00
CA GLY A 220 -51.53 3.26 -7.82
C GLY A 220 -52.59 2.32 -7.28
N LYS A 221 -52.23 1.08 -6.91
CA LYS A 221 -53.18 0.09 -6.37
C LYS A 221 -53.79 0.54 -5.02
N MET A 222 -53.02 1.13 -4.14
CA MET A 222 -53.55 1.68 -2.88
C MET A 222 -54.46 2.87 -3.12
N THR A 223 -54.17 3.73 -4.12
CA THR A 223 -55.04 4.85 -4.49
C THR A 223 -56.40 4.31 -5.04
N GLY A 224 -56.34 3.32 -5.90
CA GLY A 224 -57.60 2.65 -6.40
C GLY A 224 -58.41 2.02 -5.26
N CYS A 225 -57.74 1.23 -4.40
CA CYS A 225 -58.39 0.60 -3.25
C CYS A 225 -59.03 1.64 -2.29
N LEU A 226 -58.38 2.81 -2.08
CA LEU A 226 -58.94 3.88 -1.28
C LEU A 226 -60.23 4.42 -1.88
N ILE A 227 -60.32 4.60 -3.18
CA ILE A 227 -61.51 5.04 -3.89
C ILE A 227 -62.61 3.98 -3.80
N ASP A 228 -62.25 2.72 -3.93
CA ASP A 228 -63.21 1.59 -3.78
C ASP A 228 -63.77 1.51 -2.36
N ILE A 229 -62.95 1.77 -1.33
CA ILE A 229 -63.43 1.87 0.05
C ILE A 229 -64.39 3.06 0.24
N LEU A 230 -64.05 4.23 -0.32
CA LEU A 230 -64.89 5.43 -0.25
C LEU A 230 -66.24 5.21 -0.98
N SER A 231 -66.25 4.42 -2.06
CA SER A 231 -67.48 4.03 -2.78
C SER A 231 -68.16 2.79 -2.21
N GLN A 232 -67.74 2.28 -1.06
CA GLN A 232 -68.25 1.09 -0.37
C GLN A 232 -68.11 -0.21 -1.13
N ASN A 233 -67.23 -0.29 -2.14
CA ASN A 233 -66.99 -1.46 -2.95
C ASN A 233 -65.84 -2.35 -2.42
N ALA A 234 -65.03 -1.90 -1.44
CA ALA A 234 -63.95 -2.65 -0.84
C ALA A 234 -63.89 -2.44 0.70
N VAL A 235 -63.15 -3.30 1.40
CA VAL A 235 -63.03 -3.33 2.85
C VAL A 235 -61.64 -2.89 3.28
N TYR A 236 -61.49 -2.27 4.47
CA TYR A 236 -60.19 -1.88 5.03
C TYR A 236 -59.17 -3.02 5.12
N LYS A 237 -59.63 -4.27 5.20
CA LYS A 237 -58.78 -5.46 5.18
C LYS A 237 -57.95 -5.56 3.90
N ASP A 238 -58.53 -5.17 2.76
CA ASP A 238 -57.86 -5.25 1.45
C ASP A 238 -56.73 -4.23 1.36
N MET A 239 -56.95 -3.02 1.92
CA MET A 239 -55.90 -2.01 2.06
C MET A 239 -54.77 -2.51 2.95
N LEU A 240 -55.08 -3.14 4.09
CA LEU A 240 -54.04 -3.67 5.01
C LEU A 240 -53.19 -4.73 4.31
N ILE A 241 -53.77 -5.61 3.53
CA ILE A 241 -53.06 -6.64 2.75
C ILE A 241 -52.12 -5.99 1.74
N LEU A 242 -52.56 -4.93 1.05
CA LEU A 242 -51.73 -4.19 0.10
C LEU A 242 -50.55 -3.52 0.80
N VAL A 243 -50.79 -2.88 1.95
CA VAL A 243 -49.73 -2.24 2.73
C VAL A 243 -48.68 -3.23 3.23
N VAL A 244 -49.09 -4.35 3.81
CA VAL A 244 -48.18 -5.41 4.27
C VAL A 244 -47.39 -5.98 3.09
N SER A 245 -48.06 -6.30 1.96
CA SER A 245 -47.39 -6.78 0.75
C SER A 245 -46.37 -5.79 0.20
N TYR A 246 -46.65 -4.49 0.27
CA TYR A 246 -45.74 -3.42 -0.10
C TYR A 246 -44.53 -3.38 0.79
N ILE A 247 -44.69 -3.43 2.11
CA ILE A 247 -43.60 -3.42 3.09
C ILE A 247 -42.67 -4.61 2.87
N VAL A 248 -43.23 -5.82 2.69
CA VAL A 248 -42.41 -7.03 2.40
C VAL A 248 -41.65 -6.90 1.09
N SER A 249 -42.32 -6.42 0.04
CA SER A 249 -41.69 -6.20 -1.26
C SER A 249 -40.54 -5.19 -1.18
N ILE A 250 -40.73 -4.08 -0.50
CA ILE A 250 -39.68 -3.06 -0.29
C ILE A 250 -38.55 -3.64 0.54
N ALA A 251 -38.81 -4.45 1.56
CA ALA A 251 -37.75 -5.09 2.36
C ALA A 251 -36.82 -5.94 1.48
N VAL A 252 -37.37 -6.79 0.61
CA VAL A 252 -36.62 -7.61 -0.36
C VAL A 252 -35.77 -6.72 -1.29
N VAL A 253 -36.34 -5.63 -1.80
CA VAL A 253 -35.68 -4.68 -2.67
C VAL A 253 -34.50 -4.01 -1.95
N GLN A 254 -34.66 -3.61 -0.68
CA GLN A 254 -33.62 -2.97 0.11
C GLN A 254 -32.50 -3.95 0.49
N ILE A 255 -32.82 -5.21 0.80
CA ILE A 255 -31.82 -6.26 1.02
C ILE A 255 -30.98 -6.46 -0.25
N SER A 256 -31.63 -6.57 -1.42
CA SER A 256 -30.92 -6.69 -2.71
C SER A 256 -30.02 -5.48 -2.99
N ARG A 257 -30.47 -4.28 -2.63
CA ARG A 257 -29.66 -3.04 -2.70
C ARG A 257 -28.43 -3.10 -1.81
N TYR A 258 -28.57 -3.60 -0.58
CA TYR A 258 -27.47 -3.76 0.36
C TYR A 258 -26.43 -4.73 -0.20
N ILE A 259 -26.86 -5.94 -0.64
CA ILE A 259 -25.99 -6.94 -1.25
C ILE A 259 -25.22 -6.33 -2.43
N LYS A 260 -25.95 -5.69 -3.37
CA LYS A 260 -25.32 -5.03 -4.52
C LYS A 260 -24.25 -4.02 -4.10
N ARG A 261 -24.56 -3.10 -3.16
CA ARG A 261 -23.62 -2.07 -2.69
C ARG A 261 -22.37 -2.66 -2.04
N PHE A 262 -22.53 -3.71 -1.26
CA PHE A 262 -21.42 -4.42 -0.63
C PHE A 262 -20.47 -5.00 -1.68
N TYR A 263 -21.01 -5.77 -2.64
CA TYR A 263 -20.19 -6.40 -3.68
C TYR A 263 -19.59 -5.40 -4.68
N VAL A 264 -20.24 -4.30 -4.98
CA VAL A 264 -19.67 -3.22 -5.80
C VAL A 264 -18.46 -2.59 -5.10
N ARG A 265 -18.50 -2.40 -3.79
CA ARG A 265 -17.34 -1.96 -3.01
C ARG A 265 -16.22 -2.99 -3.01
N ARG A 266 -16.57 -4.26 -2.80
CA ARG A 266 -15.60 -5.37 -2.87
C ARG A 266 -14.91 -5.44 -4.22
N PHE A 267 -15.66 -5.30 -5.32
CA PHE A 267 -15.10 -5.21 -6.67
C PHE A 267 -14.08 -4.09 -6.79
N ALA A 268 -14.44 -2.88 -6.38
CA ALA A 268 -13.54 -1.72 -6.45
C ALA A 268 -12.27 -1.92 -5.63
N ASN A 269 -12.38 -2.46 -4.41
CA ASN A 269 -11.23 -2.73 -3.54
C ASN A 269 -10.29 -3.79 -4.13
N ASN A 270 -10.85 -4.86 -4.73
CA ASN A 270 -10.06 -5.90 -5.38
C ASN A 270 -9.28 -5.34 -6.58
N VAL A 271 -9.95 -4.53 -7.41
CA VAL A 271 -9.32 -3.85 -8.56
C VAL A 271 -8.22 -2.90 -8.09
N ASN A 272 -8.49 -2.06 -7.10
CA ASN A 272 -7.55 -1.11 -6.52
C ASN A 272 -6.29 -1.82 -5.99
N ARG A 273 -6.49 -2.85 -5.16
CA ARG A 273 -5.39 -3.67 -4.62
C ARG A 273 -4.54 -4.26 -5.73
N ARG A 274 -5.16 -4.81 -6.78
CA ARG A 274 -4.46 -5.42 -7.91
C ARG A 274 -3.67 -4.40 -8.71
N MET A 275 -4.27 -3.24 -9.01
CA MET A 275 -3.59 -2.15 -9.71
C MET A 275 -2.40 -1.62 -8.91
N LYS A 276 -2.57 -1.35 -7.61
CA LYS A 276 -1.48 -0.90 -6.74
C LYS A 276 -0.35 -1.92 -6.67
N LYS A 277 -0.67 -3.22 -6.59
CA LYS A 277 0.34 -4.29 -6.59
C LYS A 277 1.17 -4.31 -7.88
N ILE A 278 0.53 -4.21 -9.04
CA ILE A 278 1.21 -4.22 -10.36
C ILE A 278 2.07 -2.97 -10.49
N LEU A 279 1.50 -1.80 -10.21
CA LEU A 279 2.19 -0.52 -10.32
C LEU A 279 3.40 -0.45 -9.39
N TYR A 280 3.25 -0.88 -8.12
CA TYR A 280 4.37 -0.97 -7.19
C TYR A 280 5.49 -1.88 -7.71
N GLY A 281 5.13 -3.06 -8.24
CA GLY A 281 6.10 -3.97 -8.83
C GLY A 281 6.88 -3.36 -10.00
N THR A 282 6.23 -2.53 -10.82
CA THR A 282 6.88 -1.81 -11.92
C THR A 282 7.75 -0.65 -11.42
N LEU A 283 7.27 0.13 -10.43
CA LEU A 283 8.01 1.27 -9.89
C LEU A 283 9.32 0.86 -9.22
N VAL A 284 9.32 -0.26 -8.48
CA VAL A 284 10.52 -0.78 -7.80
C VAL A 284 11.63 -1.19 -8.77
N LEU A 285 11.26 -1.49 -10.02
CA LEU A 285 12.22 -1.93 -11.06
C LEU A 285 12.62 -0.81 -12.02
N LYS A 286 12.11 0.41 -11.85
CA LYS A 286 12.55 1.58 -12.61
C LYS A 286 13.90 2.07 -12.12
N SER A 287 14.74 2.50 -13.06
CA SER A 287 16.02 3.13 -12.74
C SER A 287 15.84 4.46 -11.99
N LYS A 288 16.83 4.85 -11.21
CA LYS A 288 16.82 6.14 -10.47
C LYS A 288 16.66 7.33 -11.41
N THR A 289 17.30 7.29 -12.57
CA THR A 289 17.20 8.33 -13.60
C THR A 289 15.79 8.48 -14.16
N GLU A 290 15.07 7.38 -14.37
CA GLU A 290 13.66 7.41 -14.80
C GLU A 290 12.75 7.98 -13.71
N LEU A 291 12.96 7.57 -12.44
CA LEU A 291 12.19 8.08 -11.31
C LEU A 291 12.42 9.58 -11.08
N GLU A 292 13.66 10.06 -11.19
CA GLU A 292 14.00 11.48 -11.07
C GLU A 292 13.42 12.32 -12.21
N SER A 293 13.41 11.80 -13.45
CA SER A 293 12.85 12.49 -14.60
C SER A 293 11.33 12.69 -14.53
N GLU A 294 10.61 11.75 -13.91
CA GLU A 294 9.17 11.85 -13.69
C GLU A 294 8.81 12.73 -12.48
N GLY A 295 9.73 12.89 -11.53
CA GLY A 295 9.52 13.61 -10.28
C GLY A 295 8.74 12.81 -9.24
N MET A 296 9.22 12.77 -8.00
CA MET A 296 8.65 11.98 -6.91
C MET A 296 7.17 12.30 -6.64
N GLY A 297 6.77 13.58 -6.75
CA GLY A 297 5.38 13.99 -6.56
C GLY A 297 4.42 13.44 -7.61
N ASP A 298 4.85 13.36 -8.88
CA ASP A 298 4.03 12.79 -9.96
C ASP A 298 3.90 11.27 -9.80
N ILE A 299 4.97 10.59 -9.42
CA ILE A 299 4.98 9.16 -9.12
C ILE A 299 4.00 8.83 -7.96
N MET A 300 4.07 9.59 -6.87
CA MET A 300 3.16 9.41 -5.74
C MET A 300 1.70 9.67 -6.13
N THR A 301 1.46 10.67 -6.97
CA THR A 301 0.13 10.95 -7.53
C THR A 301 -0.38 9.79 -8.37
N LYS A 302 0.45 9.22 -9.25
CA LYS A 302 0.12 8.03 -10.05
C LYS A 302 -0.16 6.82 -9.16
N ALA A 303 0.69 6.57 -8.16
CA ALA A 303 0.60 5.39 -7.30
C ALA A 303 -0.61 5.38 -6.36
N ILE A 304 -1.06 6.54 -5.92
CA ILE A 304 -2.13 6.68 -4.94
C ILE A 304 -3.40 7.20 -5.62
N LEU A 305 -3.37 8.45 -6.09
CA LEU A 305 -4.59 9.15 -6.55
C LEU A 305 -5.11 8.64 -7.88
N ASP A 306 -4.25 8.44 -8.88
CA ASP A 306 -4.69 8.00 -10.21
C ASP A 306 -5.21 6.56 -10.20
N VAL A 307 -4.62 5.68 -9.39
CA VAL A 307 -5.14 4.30 -9.20
C VAL A 307 -6.48 4.33 -8.49
N ASP A 308 -6.64 5.15 -7.44
CA ASP A 308 -7.91 5.29 -6.73
C ASP A 308 -9.00 5.87 -7.65
N ASP A 309 -8.68 6.86 -8.48
CA ASP A 309 -9.59 7.42 -9.47
C ASP A 309 -10.03 6.39 -10.52
N CYS A 310 -9.11 5.52 -10.97
CA CYS A 310 -9.44 4.44 -11.90
C CYS A 310 -10.40 3.42 -11.27
N ALA A 311 -10.10 2.95 -10.05
CA ALA A 311 -10.93 1.99 -9.35
C ALA A 311 -12.32 2.57 -9.02
N GLU A 312 -12.37 3.85 -8.59
CA GLU A 312 -13.62 4.57 -8.31
C GLU A 312 -14.43 4.80 -9.59
N GLY A 313 -13.77 5.09 -10.72
CA GLY A 313 -14.44 5.19 -12.02
C GLY A 313 -15.07 3.87 -12.46
N MET A 314 -14.37 2.75 -12.31
CA MET A 314 -14.92 1.42 -12.59
C MET A 314 -16.09 1.09 -11.65
N ARG A 315 -15.98 1.44 -10.38
CA ARG A 315 -17.05 1.30 -9.39
C ARG A 315 -18.29 2.09 -9.78
N LYS A 316 -18.12 3.37 -10.13
CA LYS A 316 -19.23 4.23 -10.55
C LYS A 316 -19.87 3.73 -11.84
N PHE A 317 -19.06 3.35 -12.81
CA PHE A 317 -19.57 2.74 -14.05
C PHE A 317 -20.45 1.51 -13.75
N THR A 318 -19.94 0.56 -12.95
CA THR A 318 -20.69 -0.65 -12.57
C THR A 318 -21.98 -0.32 -11.81
N THR A 319 -21.93 0.67 -10.89
CA THR A 319 -23.11 1.11 -10.14
C THR A 319 -24.16 1.73 -11.06
N GLU A 320 -23.74 2.64 -11.93
CA GLU A 320 -24.66 3.45 -12.73
C GLU A 320 -25.25 2.70 -13.93
N VAL A 321 -24.57 1.67 -14.45
CA VAL A 321 -25.19 0.77 -15.45
C VAL A 321 -26.47 0.19 -14.90
N PHE A 322 -26.51 -0.17 -13.61
CA PHE A 322 -27.72 -0.69 -12.97
C PHE A 322 -28.63 0.41 -12.43
N ASP A 323 -28.12 1.33 -11.62
CA ASP A 323 -28.95 2.30 -10.88
C ASP A 323 -29.55 3.38 -11.77
N THR A 324 -28.93 3.64 -12.93
CA THR A 324 -29.42 4.59 -13.93
C THR A 324 -29.84 3.88 -15.19
N GLY A 325 -29.00 3.06 -15.81
CA GLY A 325 -29.29 2.43 -17.10
C GLY A 325 -30.46 1.45 -17.03
N VAL A 326 -30.35 0.43 -16.18
CA VAL A 326 -31.44 -0.59 -16.03
C VAL A 326 -32.72 0.04 -15.47
N ALA A 327 -32.60 0.97 -14.49
CA ALA A 327 -33.76 1.63 -13.92
C ALA A 327 -34.48 2.53 -14.94
N LEU A 328 -33.74 3.30 -15.77
CA LEU A 328 -34.34 4.09 -16.86
C LEU A 328 -35.10 3.19 -17.86
N ALA A 329 -34.46 2.08 -18.28
CA ALA A 329 -35.12 1.12 -19.20
C ALA A 329 -36.35 0.51 -18.57
N ALA A 330 -36.34 0.15 -17.30
CA ALA A 330 -37.43 -0.43 -16.56
C ALA A 330 -38.62 0.56 -16.42
N TYR A 331 -38.38 1.79 -15.99
CA TYR A 331 -39.43 2.82 -15.89
C TYR A 331 -39.97 3.22 -17.27
N ALA A 332 -39.10 3.40 -18.28
CA ALA A 332 -39.54 3.67 -19.65
C ALA A 332 -40.40 2.51 -20.21
N GLY A 333 -39.95 1.28 -20.00
CA GLY A 333 -40.74 0.08 -20.41
C GLY A 333 -42.09 0.07 -19.74
N MET A 334 -42.20 0.34 -18.44
CA MET A 334 -43.46 0.40 -17.73
C MET A 334 -44.39 1.49 -18.29
N LEU A 335 -43.88 2.70 -18.57
CA LEU A 335 -44.67 3.77 -19.16
C LEU A 335 -45.20 3.38 -20.55
N LEU A 336 -44.37 2.73 -21.38
CA LEU A 336 -44.80 2.26 -22.72
C LEU A 336 -45.90 1.16 -22.66
N VAL A 337 -45.85 0.30 -21.65
CA VAL A 337 -46.91 -0.72 -21.43
C VAL A 337 -48.24 -0.06 -21.07
N TYR A 338 -48.21 1.01 -20.27
CA TYR A 338 -49.44 1.73 -19.88
C TYR A 338 -50.02 2.51 -21.07
N ASP A 339 -49.21 3.35 -21.74
CA ASP A 339 -49.66 4.11 -22.92
C ASP A 339 -48.47 4.58 -23.74
N VAL A 340 -48.30 4.03 -24.96
CA VAL A 340 -47.20 4.33 -25.86
C VAL A 340 -47.19 5.81 -26.29
N ARG A 341 -48.37 6.36 -26.62
CA ARG A 341 -48.49 7.72 -27.16
C ARG A 341 -48.10 8.76 -26.09
N LEU A 342 -48.70 8.62 -24.91
CA LEU A 342 -48.44 9.54 -23.81
C LEU A 342 -47.00 9.41 -23.27
N ALA A 343 -46.48 8.16 -23.23
CA ALA A 343 -45.09 7.91 -22.84
C ALA A 343 -44.10 8.63 -23.78
N LEU A 344 -44.28 8.50 -25.09
CA LEU A 344 -43.40 9.18 -26.07
C LEU A 344 -43.46 10.70 -25.96
N ILE A 345 -44.66 11.29 -25.84
CA ILE A 345 -44.86 12.73 -25.64
C ILE A 345 -44.15 13.22 -24.37
N ALA A 346 -44.37 12.54 -23.26
CA ALA A 346 -43.78 12.91 -21.99
C ALA A 346 -42.25 12.76 -21.95
N MET A 347 -41.72 11.68 -22.55
CA MET A 347 -40.29 11.40 -22.58
C MET A 347 -39.47 12.27 -23.53
N ILE A 348 -40.08 13.07 -24.47
CA ILE A 348 -39.36 13.92 -25.41
C ILE A 348 -38.48 14.97 -24.73
N PHE A 349 -38.84 15.38 -23.53
CA PHE A 349 -38.10 16.38 -22.74
C PHE A 349 -36.83 15.81 -22.09
N LEU A 350 -36.68 14.47 -21.98
CA LEU A 350 -35.48 13.82 -21.43
C LEU A 350 -34.27 14.00 -22.35
N PRO A 351 -34.33 13.68 -23.65
CA PRO A 351 -33.25 14.01 -24.60
C PRO A 351 -32.93 15.50 -24.68
N ILE A 352 -33.93 16.37 -24.64
CA ILE A 352 -33.73 17.83 -24.66
C ILE A 352 -32.93 18.29 -23.46
N SER A 353 -33.26 17.81 -22.27
CA SER A 353 -32.52 18.10 -21.05
C SER A 353 -31.05 17.62 -21.15
N TYR A 354 -30.83 16.47 -21.80
CA TYR A 354 -29.50 15.91 -22.02
C TYR A 354 -28.67 16.74 -22.99
N LEU A 355 -29.24 17.20 -24.10
CA LEU A 355 -28.56 18.09 -25.07
C LEU A 355 -28.13 19.42 -24.45
N LEU A 356 -28.96 20.00 -23.56
CA LEU A 356 -28.60 21.24 -22.86
C LEU A 356 -27.41 20.97 -21.89
N ALA A 357 -27.40 19.84 -21.25
CA ALA A 357 -26.30 19.46 -20.36
C ALA A 357 -24.97 19.29 -21.09
N GLU A 358 -24.99 18.72 -22.28
CA GLU A 358 -23.77 18.56 -23.07
C GLU A 358 -23.14 19.92 -23.35
N LYS A 359 -23.94 20.93 -23.63
CA LYS A 359 -23.47 22.34 -23.81
C LYS A 359 -22.95 22.91 -22.48
N MET A 360 -23.64 22.69 -21.36
CA MET A 360 -23.19 23.18 -20.04
C MET A 360 -21.93 22.51 -19.56
N LYS A 361 -21.68 21.26 -19.94
CA LYS A 361 -20.48 20.49 -19.59
C LYS A 361 -19.18 21.23 -19.92
N ILE A 362 -19.15 21.93 -21.07
CA ILE A 362 -17.98 22.72 -21.50
C ILE A 362 -17.68 23.83 -20.49
N ILE A 363 -18.72 24.49 -19.97
CA ILE A 363 -18.58 25.58 -18.99
C ILE A 363 -18.08 24.99 -17.65
N VAL A 364 -18.68 23.88 -17.18
CA VAL A 364 -18.29 23.19 -15.97
C VAL A 364 -16.84 22.69 -16.04
N GLN A 365 -16.41 22.18 -17.19
CA GLN A 365 -15.03 21.74 -17.41
C GLN A 365 -14.04 22.91 -17.39
N ARG A 366 -14.36 24.04 -18.03
CA ARG A 366 -13.51 25.25 -18.01
C ARG A 366 -13.36 25.81 -16.59
N THR A 367 -14.47 26.00 -15.88
CA THR A 367 -14.45 26.53 -14.51
C THR A 367 -13.78 25.56 -13.54
N GLY A 368 -13.99 24.25 -13.71
CA GLY A 368 -13.32 23.22 -12.92
C GLY A 368 -11.81 23.12 -13.18
N ALA A 369 -11.37 23.35 -14.43
CA ALA A 369 -9.95 23.41 -14.78
C ALA A 369 -9.27 24.62 -14.13
N GLU A 370 -9.93 25.79 -14.17
CA GLU A 370 -9.42 27.01 -13.55
C GLU A 370 -9.34 26.85 -12.02
N TYR A 371 -10.36 26.29 -11.38
CA TYR A 371 -10.35 25.96 -9.96
C TYR A 371 -9.15 25.07 -9.60
N LYS A 372 -8.88 24.00 -10.38
CA LYS A 372 -7.73 23.12 -10.14
C LYS A 372 -6.40 23.86 -10.33
N ARG A 373 -6.30 24.75 -11.31
CA ARG A 373 -5.10 25.55 -11.54
C ARG A 373 -4.81 26.44 -10.33
N GLN A 374 -5.81 27.17 -9.83
CA GLN A 374 -5.68 28.05 -8.67
C GLN A 374 -5.39 27.24 -7.38
N SER A 375 -6.00 26.07 -7.23
CA SER A 375 -5.71 25.15 -6.13
C SER A 375 -4.24 24.70 -6.13
N GLY A 376 -3.67 24.43 -7.31
CA GLY A 376 -2.25 24.08 -7.45
C GLY A 376 -1.33 25.24 -7.04
N ILE A 377 -1.63 26.46 -7.46
CA ILE A 377 -0.87 27.66 -7.10
C ILE A 377 -0.90 27.87 -5.58
N LEU A 378 -2.08 27.80 -4.97
CA LEU A 378 -2.26 27.94 -3.52
C LEU A 378 -1.52 26.85 -2.74
N SER A 379 -1.59 25.59 -3.21
CA SER A 379 -0.88 24.48 -2.58
C SER A 379 0.63 24.66 -2.61
N ASN A 380 1.18 25.12 -3.74
CA ASN A 380 2.62 25.42 -3.85
C ASN A 380 3.04 26.56 -2.94
N ALA A 381 2.23 27.64 -2.86
CA ALA A 381 2.49 28.76 -1.95
C ALA A 381 2.42 28.33 -0.48
N THR A 382 1.51 27.41 -0.13
CA THR A 382 1.40 26.85 1.22
C THR A 382 2.62 25.99 1.57
N LEU A 383 3.06 25.14 0.63
CA LEU A 383 4.22 24.28 0.81
C LEU A 383 5.50 25.11 0.97
N ASP A 384 5.71 26.14 0.12
CA ASP A 384 6.82 27.05 0.21
C ASP A 384 6.90 27.70 1.61
N ARG A 385 5.76 28.20 2.11
CA ARG A 385 5.68 28.81 3.45
C ARG A 385 5.97 27.84 4.56
N ALA A 386 5.41 26.64 4.52
CA ALA A 386 5.63 25.63 5.53
C ALA A 386 7.10 25.19 5.58
N SER A 387 7.72 25.00 4.41
CA SER A 387 9.11 24.56 4.30
C SER A 387 10.10 25.66 4.71
N ASN A 388 9.81 26.93 4.42
CA ASN A 388 10.70 28.06 4.64
C ASN A 388 10.27 28.99 5.80
N ALA A 389 9.41 28.50 6.70
CA ALA A 389 8.83 29.32 7.78
C ALA A 389 9.87 30.01 8.66
N ILE A 390 10.97 29.30 9.00
CA ILE A 390 12.07 29.84 9.80
C ILE A 390 12.77 30.96 9.06
N THR A 391 13.04 30.78 7.75
CA THR A 391 13.69 31.78 6.90
C THR A 391 12.88 33.07 6.86
N TYR A 392 11.57 32.97 6.67
CA TYR A 392 10.72 34.16 6.64
C TYR A 392 10.74 34.91 7.97
N ARG A 393 10.72 34.20 9.12
CA ARG A 393 10.83 34.83 10.46
C ARG A 393 12.17 35.51 10.70
N VAL A 394 13.24 34.82 10.32
CA VAL A 394 14.60 35.39 10.52
C VAL A 394 14.81 36.69 9.74
N TYR A 395 14.20 36.84 8.58
CA TYR A 395 14.32 38.03 7.73
C TYR A 395 13.15 39.01 7.86
N GLY A 396 12.16 38.78 8.77
CA GLY A 396 11.03 39.67 9.02
C GLY A 396 10.13 39.88 7.78
N ARG A 397 9.95 38.84 6.96
CA ARG A 397 9.19 38.91 5.69
C ARG A 397 7.83 38.22 5.75
N GLU A 398 7.30 37.95 6.94
CA GLU A 398 6.04 37.26 7.14
C GLU A 398 4.87 38.02 6.54
N GLU A 399 4.83 39.34 6.76
CA GLU A 399 3.71 40.18 6.33
C GLU A 399 3.63 40.34 4.80
N ASP A 400 4.76 40.60 4.15
CA ASP A 400 4.83 40.72 2.69
C ASP A 400 4.32 39.41 2.02
N ARG A 401 4.65 38.27 2.62
CA ARG A 401 4.22 36.96 2.13
C ARG A 401 2.78 36.63 2.49
N ARG A 402 2.26 37.18 3.61
CA ARG A 402 0.85 37.05 3.96
C ARG A 402 -0.04 37.74 2.93
N ILE A 403 0.31 38.95 2.51
CA ILE A 403 -0.40 39.69 1.49
C ILE A 403 -0.44 38.90 0.15
N ALA A 404 0.72 38.41 -0.31
CA ALA A 404 0.80 37.61 -1.54
C ALA A 404 0.02 36.28 -1.44
N TYR A 405 -0.11 35.71 -0.25
CA TYR A 405 -0.91 34.50 -0.03
C TYR A 405 -2.40 34.79 -0.07
N GLU A 406 -2.83 35.94 0.47
CA GLU A 406 -4.22 36.38 0.48
C GLU A 406 -4.73 36.61 -0.96
N ASP A 407 -3.89 37.15 -1.84
CA ASP A 407 -4.20 37.30 -3.26
C ASP A 407 -4.42 35.94 -3.95
N ASN A 408 -3.57 34.96 -3.66
CA ASN A 408 -3.74 33.60 -4.16
C ASN A 408 -5.02 32.94 -3.60
N LEU A 409 -5.33 33.16 -2.31
CA LEU A 409 -6.51 32.64 -1.63
C LEU A 409 -7.79 33.25 -2.24
N SER A 410 -7.81 34.58 -2.47
CA SER A 410 -8.93 35.28 -3.13
C SER A 410 -9.16 34.76 -4.56
N SER A 411 -8.08 34.52 -5.31
CA SER A 411 -8.17 33.96 -6.66
C SER A 411 -8.71 32.52 -6.67
N TYR A 412 -8.25 31.69 -5.72
CA TYR A 412 -8.78 30.36 -5.51
C TYR A 412 -10.26 30.38 -5.12
N GLU A 413 -10.65 31.25 -4.17
CA GLU A 413 -12.04 31.37 -3.71
C GLU A 413 -12.97 31.74 -4.87
N LYS A 414 -12.63 32.75 -5.68
CA LYS A 414 -13.43 33.16 -6.85
C LYS A 414 -13.59 32.01 -7.85
N ALA A 415 -12.51 31.28 -8.13
CA ALA A 415 -12.54 30.13 -9.02
C ALA A 415 -13.39 28.98 -8.44
N ALA A 416 -13.28 28.72 -7.13
CA ALA A 416 -14.07 27.71 -6.42
C ALA A 416 -15.57 28.03 -6.44
N ILE A 417 -15.94 29.26 -6.14
CA ILE A 417 -17.34 29.74 -6.18
C ILE A 417 -17.92 29.53 -7.58
N MET A 418 -17.22 30.01 -8.62
CA MET A 418 -17.69 29.89 -9.99
C MET A 418 -17.85 28.42 -10.44
N ALA A 419 -16.87 27.56 -10.12
CA ALA A 419 -16.93 26.13 -10.41
C ALA A 419 -18.11 25.46 -9.68
N ASN A 420 -18.35 25.81 -8.41
CA ASN A 420 -19.43 25.24 -7.61
C ASN A 420 -20.82 25.72 -8.09
N ILE A 421 -21.00 26.99 -8.45
CA ILE A 421 -22.26 27.52 -9.00
C ILE A 421 -22.64 26.72 -10.25
N TRP A 422 -21.74 26.62 -11.23
CA TRP A 422 -22.05 25.91 -12.48
C TRP A 422 -22.28 24.42 -12.27
N ASN A 423 -21.45 23.76 -11.46
CA ASN A 423 -21.62 22.34 -11.14
C ASN A 423 -22.94 22.04 -10.40
N SER A 424 -23.33 22.91 -9.48
CA SER A 424 -24.55 22.74 -8.68
C SER A 424 -25.82 23.10 -9.47
N SER A 425 -25.73 24.07 -10.40
CA SER A 425 -26.87 24.48 -11.23
C SER A 425 -27.31 23.46 -12.26
N MET A 426 -26.43 22.52 -12.64
CA MET A 426 -26.78 21.49 -13.62
C MET A 426 -27.98 20.65 -13.22
N THR A 427 -28.00 20.13 -11.97
CA THR A 427 -29.04 19.20 -11.51
C THR A 427 -30.44 19.84 -11.46
N PRO A 428 -30.64 21.07 -10.90
CA PRO A 428 -31.93 21.74 -10.93
C PRO A 428 -32.43 22.02 -12.35
N LEU A 429 -31.58 22.52 -13.25
CA LEU A 429 -31.97 22.82 -14.63
C LEU A 429 -32.43 21.55 -15.37
N TYR A 430 -31.70 20.45 -15.22
CA TYR A 430 -32.12 19.18 -15.75
C TYR A 430 -33.48 18.76 -15.28
N ARG A 431 -33.71 18.87 -13.96
CA ARG A 431 -34.95 18.46 -13.33
C ARG A 431 -36.12 19.28 -13.81
N ILE A 432 -35.96 20.59 -13.93
CA ILE A 432 -37.01 21.48 -14.44
C ILE A 432 -37.44 21.06 -15.85
N ILE A 433 -36.47 20.93 -16.78
CA ILE A 433 -36.77 20.60 -18.18
C ILE A 433 -37.36 19.18 -18.29
N SER A 434 -36.79 18.19 -17.61
CA SER A 434 -37.28 16.82 -17.67
C SER A 434 -38.69 16.68 -17.05
N MET A 435 -39.02 17.49 -16.05
CA MET A 435 -40.34 17.51 -15.40
C MET A 435 -41.42 18.23 -16.22
N THR A 436 -41.06 18.99 -17.27
CA THR A 436 -42.06 19.62 -18.14
C THR A 436 -43.03 18.59 -18.75
N GLY A 437 -42.60 17.35 -18.95
CA GLY A 437 -43.46 16.24 -19.38
C GLY A 437 -44.66 16.00 -18.48
N ILE A 438 -44.63 16.38 -17.20
CA ILE A 438 -45.75 16.23 -16.27
C ILE A 438 -46.95 17.02 -16.74
N ILE A 439 -46.79 18.18 -17.35
CA ILE A 439 -47.89 19.01 -17.85
C ILE A 439 -48.72 18.21 -18.88
N PHE A 440 -48.06 17.50 -19.76
CA PHE A 440 -48.71 16.68 -20.79
C PHE A 440 -49.38 15.45 -20.17
N ILE A 441 -48.77 14.85 -19.13
CA ILE A 441 -49.34 13.73 -18.38
C ILE A 441 -50.62 14.17 -17.64
N LEU A 442 -50.62 15.32 -17.01
CA LEU A 442 -51.80 15.87 -16.35
C LEU A 442 -52.91 16.16 -17.37
N TYR A 443 -52.60 16.80 -18.51
CA TYR A 443 -53.61 17.16 -19.51
C TYR A 443 -54.16 15.94 -20.23
N PHE A 444 -53.35 15.09 -20.81
CA PHE A 444 -53.84 13.94 -21.59
C PHE A 444 -54.25 12.75 -20.68
N GLY A 445 -53.55 12.56 -19.56
CA GLY A 445 -53.91 11.50 -18.59
C GLY A 445 -55.25 11.75 -17.91
N SER A 446 -55.57 13.02 -17.57
CA SER A 446 -56.90 13.35 -17.05
C SER A 446 -58.00 13.10 -18.10
N LYS A 447 -57.78 13.40 -19.39
CA LYS A 447 -58.72 13.03 -20.45
C LYS A 447 -58.94 11.52 -20.57
N ASN A 448 -57.88 10.72 -20.43
CA ASN A 448 -57.98 9.26 -20.43
C ASN A 448 -58.81 8.74 -19.25
N VAL A 449 -58.69 9.35 -18.05
CA VAL A 449 -59.48 9.01 -16.86
C VAL A 449 -60.96 9.42 -17.04
N LEU A 450 -61.21 10.59 -17.63
CA LEU A 450 -62.57 11.10 -17.90
C LEU A 450 -63.28 10.39 -19.10
N GLY A 451 -62.59 9.44 -19.75
CA GLY A 451 -63.14 8.72 -20.91
C GLY A 451 -63.18 9.55 -22.21
N THR A 452 -62.64 10.76 -22.23
CA THR A 452 -62.58 11.64 -23.42
C THR A 452 -61.24 11.57 -24.16
N GLY A 453 -60.31 10.73 -23.67
CA GLY A 453 -58.99 10.51 -24.25
C GLY A 453 -58.97 9.32 -25.22
N TRP A 454 -57.75 8.96 -25.69
CA TRP A 454 -57.54 7.84 -26.63
C TRP A 454 -57.43 6.45 -25.96
N LYS A 455 -57.36 6.39 -24.61
CA LYS A 455 -57.31 5.17 -23.82
C LYS A 455 -58.12 5.36 -22.55
N SER A 456 -58.94 4.40 -22.18
CA SER A 456 -59.67 4.44 -20.89
C SER A 456 -58.75 4.02 -19.77
N TRP A 457 -58.61 4.88 -18.75
CA TRP A 457 -57.81 4.66 -17.55
C TRP A 457 -58.68 4.72 -16.30
N ASP A 458 -58.27 3.92 -15.31
CA ASP A 458 -58.68 4.13 -13.93
C ASP A 458 -57.70 5.12 -13.24
N ILE A 459 -58.05 5.62 -12.08
CA ILE A 459 -57.22 6.55 -11.30
C ILE A 459 -55.96 5.85 -10.84
N ALA A 460 -55.97 4.55 -10.60
CA ALA A 460 -54.80 3.75 -10.26
C ALA A 460 -53.75 3.76 -11.37
N ALA A 461 -54.16 3.58 -12.63
CA ALA A 461 -53.27 3.63 -13.79
C ALA A 461 -52.68 5.04 -13.98
N PHE A 462 -53.46 6.08 -13.80
CA PHE A 462 -53.01 7.48 -13.87
C PHE A 462 -51.94 7.76 -12.82
N THR A 463 -52.19 7.39 -11.54
CA THR A 463 -51.28 7.60 -10.45
C THR A 463 -49.97 6.83 -10.64
N THR A 464 -50.05 5.57 -11.07
CA THR A 464 -48.88 4.73 -11.39
C THR A 464 -48.04 5.35 -12.49
N PHE A 465 -48.68 5.80 -13.60
CA PHE A 465 -47.98 6.42 -14.72
C PHE A 465 -47.25 7.71 -14.31
N LEU A 466 -47.93 8.58 -13.56
CA LEU A 466 -47.37 9.84 -13.05
C LEU A 466 -46.17 9.56 -12.11
N ALA A 467 -46.33 8.64 -11.17
CA ALA A 467 -45.29 8.26 -10.25
C ALA A 467 -44.06 7.66 -10.97
N CYS A 468 -44.26 6.79 -11.94
CA CYS A 468 -43.21 6.22 -12.79
C CYS A 468 -42.47 7.29 -13.56
N PHE A 469 -43.16 8.27 -14.14
CA PHE A 469 -42.52 9.35 -14.88
C PHE A 469 -41.67 10.25 -13.96
N ILE A 470 -42.14 10.61 -12.78
CA ILE A 470 -41.37 11.37 -11.78
C ILE A 470 -40.07 10.64 -11.43
N LYS A 471 -40.14 9.31 -11.18
CA LYS A 471 -38.95 8.50 -10.90
C LYS A 471 -38.01 8.40 -12.11
N LEU A 472 -38.54 8.28 -13.33
CA LEU A 472 -37.76 8.30 -14.57
C LEU A 472 -36.99 9.60 -14.74
N SER A 473 -37.64 10.75 -14.55
CA SER A 473 -37.07 12.10 -14.62
C SER A 473 -35.96 12.29 -13.58
N ASP A 474 -36.18 11.88 -12.33
CA ASP A 474 -35.17 11.93 -11.27
C ASP A 474 -33.93 11.08 -11.60
N LYS A 475 -34.13 9.89 -12.15
CA LYS A 475 -33.01 9.02 -12.56
C LYS A 475 -32.25 9.57 -13.74
N SER A 476 -32.95 10.13 -14.73
CA SER A 476 -32.32 10.76 -15.91
C SER A 476 -31.42 11.94 -15.52
N SER A 477 -31.84 12.75 -14.55
CA SER A 477 -31.03 13.90 -14.09
C SER A 477 -29.69 13.50 -13.44
N LYS A 478 -29.59 12.27 -12.92
CA LYS A 478 -28.37 11.73 -12.31
C LYS A 478 -27.39 11.11 -13.30
N ALA A 479 -27.86 10.73 -14.49
CA ALA A 479 -27.04 10.10 -15.53
C ALA A 479 -25.84 10.94 -15.95
N ALA A 480 -25.99 12.27 -15.98
CA ALA A 480 -24.92 13.19 -16.35
C ALA A 480 -23.69 13.13 -15.44
N LYS A 481 -23.87 12.81 -14.15
CA LYS A 481 -22.76 12.71 -13.18
C LYS A 481 -21.84 11.51 -13.46
N LEU A 482 -22.36 10.47 -14.11
CA LEU A 482 -21.57 9.30 -14.52
C LEU A 482 -20.44 9.68 -15.47
N PHE A 483 -20.74 10.49 -16.49
CA PHE A 483 -19.76 10.87 -17.52
C PHE A 483 -18.53 11.54 -16.93
N ASN A 484 -18.72 12.43 -15.95
CA ASN A 484 -17.60 13.10 -15.29
C ASN A 484 -16.67 12.12 -14.54
N ALA A 485 -17.25 11.14 -13.86
CA ALA A 485 -16.46 10.15 -13.11
C ALA A 485 -15.71 9.19 -14.05
N VAL A 486 -16.35 8.74 -15.12
CA VAL A 486 -15.72 7.88 -16.13
C VAL A 486 -14.63 8.63 -16.88
N HIS A 487 -14.87 9.89 -17.24
CA HIS A 487 -13.86 10.73 -17.90
C HIS A 487 -12.63 10.96 -17.02
N LYS A 488 -12.82 11.27 -15.72
CA LYS A 488 -11.73 11.41 -14.76
C LYS A 488 -10.88 10.12 -14.69
N ALA A 489 -11.54 8.97 -14.58
CA ALA A 489 -10.88 7.67 -14.57
C ALA A 489 -10.11 7.38 -15.87
N GLN A 490 -10.64 7.80 -17.04
CA GLN A 490 -9.94 7.65 -18.32
C GLN A 490 -8.66 8.49 -18.38
N VAL A 491 -8.68 9.70 -17.85
CA VAL A 491 -7.47 10.56 -17.76
C VAL A 491 -6.42 9.90 -16.87
N SER A 492 -6.81 9.48 -15.67
CA SER A 492 -5.91 8.81 -14.73
C SER A 492 -5.38 7.48 -15.30
N TRP A 493 -6.23 6.72 -16.03
CA TRP A 493 -5.81 5.50 -16.70
C TRP A 493 -4.73 5.75 -17.76
N LYS A 494 -4.86 6.79 -18.57
CA LYS A 494 -3.84 7.14 -19.58
C LYS A 494 -2.47 7.40 -18.94
N ARG A 495 -2.45 7.98 -17.73
CA ARG A 495 -1.21 8.26 -17.00
C ARG A 495 -0.56 6.99 -16.41
N ILE A 496 -1.36 6.07 -15.87
CA ILE A 496 -0.83 4.86 -15.21
C ILE A 496 -0.66 3.69 -16.18
N LYS A 497 -1.35 3.65 -17.32
CA LYS A 497 -1.30 2.55 -18.29
C LYS A 497 0.11 2.11 -18.70
N PRO A 498 1.07 3.02 -18.97
CA PRO A 498 2.45 2.63 -19.30
C PRO A 498 3.16 1.86 -18.18
N LEU A 499 2.71 2.05 -16.92
CA LEU A 499 3.26 1.42 -15.72
C LEU A 499 2.55 0.09 -15.39
N MET A 500 1.46 -0.25 -16.10
CA MET A 500 0.70 -1.47 -15.87
C MET A 500 1.30 -2.64 -16.66
N VAL A 501 2.53 -3.02 -16.29
CA VAL A 501 3.27 -4.14 -16.89
C VAL A 501 3.47 -5.21 -15.82
N ILE A 502 3.13 -6.47 -16.15
CA ILE A 502 3.47 -7.61 -15.31
C ILE A 502 4.86 -8.07 -15.75
N GLN A 503 5.81 -7.94 -14.86
CA GLN A 503 7.15 -8.49 -15.09
C GLN A 503 7.21 -9.90 -14.51
N ASP A 504 7.61 -10.85 -15.33
CA ASP A 504 7.95 -12.20 -14.86
C ASP A 504 9.27 -12.09 -14.08
N LYS A 505 9.23 -12.39 -12.79
CA LYS A 505 10.45 -12.54 -11.99
C LYS A 505 11.04 -13.90 -12.29
N ASP A 506 12.12 -13.94 -13.05
CA ASP A 506 13.01 -15.07 -13.02
C ASP A 506 13.73 -15.08 -11.66
N THR A 507 13.43 -16.06 -10.83
CA THR A 507 13.76 -16.10 -9.39
C THR A 507 15.03 -16.89 -9.07
N ASP A 508 15.81 -17.32 -10.04
CA ASP A 508 17.03 -18.06 -9.76
C ASP A 508 18.23 -17.12 -9.55
N CYS A 509 18.31 -16.52 -8.35
CA CYS A 509 19.58 -15.97 -7.85
C CYS A 509 20.51 -17.13 -7.49
N LYS A 510 21.31 -17.61 -8.43
CA LYS A 510 22.45 -18.46 -8.11
C LYS A 510 23.55 -17.57 -7.56
N ASN A 511 24.03 -17.86 -6.34
CA ASN A 511 25.25 -17.25 -5.81
C ASN A 511 26.36 -17.45 -6.84
N GLN A 512 26.84 -16.34 -7.42
CA GLN A 512 27.91 -16.39 -8.39
C GLN A 512 29.25 -16.59 -7.67
N THR A 513 30.07 -17.47 -8.17
CA THR A 513 31.42 -17.70 -7.66
C THR A 513 32.32 -16.50 -7.95
N SER A 514 33.32 -16.31 -7.10
CA SER A 514 34.39 -15.31 -7.28
C SER A 514 34.99 -15.41 -8.68
N GLY A 515 35.24 -14.27 -9.33
CA GLY A 515 35.69 -14.24 -10.69
C GLY A 515 36.23 -12.90 -11.17
N LYS A 516 36.68 -12.82 -12.40
CA LYS A 516 37.34 -11.68 -13.01
C LYS A 516 36.36 -10.64 -13.52
N LEU A 517 36.65 -9.36 -13.24
CA LEU A 517 35.97 -8.20 -13.80
C LEU A 517 36.80 -7.59 -14.93
N GLU A 518 36.20 -7.42 -16.10
CA GLU A 518 36.84 -6.80 -17.27
C GLU A 518 36.02 -5.58 -17.70
N VAL A 519 36.67 -4.42 -17.75
CA VAL A 519 36.10 -3.16 -18.24
C VAL A 519 36.88 -2.76 -19.50
N LYS A 520 36.18 -2.51 -20.62
CA LYS A 520 36.76 -2.16 -21.90
C LYS A 520 36.10 -0.96 -22.54
N ASN A 521 36.86 0.07 -22.86
CA ASN A 521 36.46 1.28 -23.56
C ASN A 521 35.21 1.95 -22.95
N LEU A 522 35.09 1.91 -21.62
CA LEU A 522 33.93 2.43 -20.89
C LEU A 522 33.86 3.95 -21.01
N SER A 523 32.74 4.45 -21.55
CA SER A 523 32.49 5.86 -21.75
C SER A 523 31.07 6.22 -21.36
N PHE A 524 30.89 7.42 -20.79
CA PHE A 524 29.57 7.91 -20.40
C PHE A 524 29.40 9.39 -20.80
N THR A 525 28.21 9.67 -21.38
CA THR A 525 27.79 11.02 -21.79
C THR A 525 26.36 11.26 -21.31
N TYR A 526 26.10 12.35 -20.61
CA TYR A 526 24.75 12.73 -20.22
C TYR A 526 23.85 13.05 -21.42
N PRO A 527 22.53 13.01 -21.30
CA PRO A 527 21.58 13.35 -22.37
C PRO A 527 21.75 14.77 -22.92
N ASP A 528 22.28 15.70 -22.12
CA ASP A 528 22.63 17.08 -22.52
C ASP A 528 23.89 17.19 -23.37
N GLY A 529 24.54 16.06 -23.69
CA GLY A 529 25.76 15.99 -24.52
C GLY A 529 27.05 16.16 -23.76
N LYS A 530 27.06 16.36 -22.44
CA LYS A 530 28.26 16.48 -21.61
C LYS A 530 28.90 15.12 -21.38
N THR A 531 30.09 14.88 -21.93
CA THR A 531 30.89 13.67 -21.68
C THR A 531 31.54 13.76 -20.29
N VAL A 532 31.31 12.75 -19.48
CA VAL A 532 31.82 12.65 -18.10
C VAL A 532 33.17 11.94 -18.05
N TYR A 533 33.29 10.83 -18.76
CA TYR A 533 34.55 10.10 -18.95
C TYR A 533 34.51 9.33 -20.27
N ASN A 534 35.70 9.05 -20.78
CA ASN A 534 35.88 8.36 -22.06
C ASN A 534 37.00 7.33 -21.96
N ASP A 535 36.79 6.15 -22.58
CA ASP A 535 37.78 5.12 -22.80
C ASP A 535 38.49 4.60 -21.54
N ILE A 536 37.72 4.26 -20.50
CA ILE A 536 38.26 3.59 -19.32
C ILE A 536 38.36 2.09 -19.60
N SER A 537 39.58 1.54 -19.48
CA SER A 537 39.83 0.12 -19.65
C SER A 537 40.73 -0.41 -18.53
N PHE A 538 40.27 -1.45 -17.84
CA PHE A 538 41.05 -2.19 -16.84
C PHE A 538 40.49 -3.58 -16.61
N THR A 539 41.27 -4.40 -15.92
CA THR A 539 40.86 -5.71 -15.44
C THR A 539 41.08 -5.77 -13.94
N ALA A 540 40.24 -6.53 -13.24
CA ALA A 540 40.38 -6.76 -11.81
C ALA A 540 40.13 -8.23 -11.47
N GLU A 541 40.92 -8.76 -10.56
CA GLU A 541 40.81 -10.12 -10.05
C GLU A 541 40.46 -10.11 -8.57
N PRO A 542 39.83 -11.18 -8.02
CA PRO A 542 39.61 -11.30 -6.60
C PRO A 542 40.91 -11.12 -5.82
N GLY A 543 40.89 -10.30 -4.80
CA GLY A 543 42.07 -9.90 -4.04
C GLY A 543 42.50 -8.45 -4.29
N GLU A 544 42.09 -7.85 -5.43
CA GLU A 544 42.55 -6.52 -5.82
C GLU A 544 41.65 -5.39 -5.28
N ILE A 545 42.28 -4.31 -4.83
CA ILE A 545 41.65 -3.05 -4.43
C ILE A 545 42.00 -1.99 -5.49
N ILE A 546 40.95 -1.41 -6.09
CA ILE A 546 41.07 -0.36 -7.11
C ILE A 546 40.65 0.98 -6.54
N GLY A 547 41.55 1.93 -6.50
CA GLY A 547 41.26 3.30 -6.07
C GLY A 547 40.86 4.18 -7.24
N VAL A 548 39.76 4.91 -7.12
CA VAL A 548 39.32 5.90 -8.11
C VAL A 548 39.30 7.26 -7.50
N THR A 549 40.00 8.21 -8.12
CA THR A 549 40.10 9.57 -7.62
C THR A 549 40.18 10.61 -8.77
N GLY A 550 40.06 11.86 -8.41
CA GLY A 550 40.07 12.99 -9.33
C GLY A 550 39.45 14.23 -8.71
N PRO A 551 39.45 15.36 -9.38
CA PRO A 551 38.82 16.60 -8.91
C PRO A 551 37.36 16.44 -8.53
N VAL A 552 36.82 17.41 -7.81
CA VAL A 552 35.37 17.45 -7.50
C VAL A 552 34.58 17.52 -8.82
N ALA A 553 33.50 16.79 -8.91
CA ALA A 553 32.61 16.70 -10.09
C ALA A 553 33.27 16.09 -11.36
N CYS A 554 34.39 15.33 -11.26
CA CYS A 554 34.97 14.63 -12.40
C CYS A 554 34.22 13.37 -12.84
N GLY A 555 33.13 12.97 -12.12
CA GLY A 555 32.27 11.85 -12.51
C GLY A 555 32.49 10.54 -11.76
N LYS A 556 33.18 10.52 -10.62
CA LYS A 556 33.40 9.31 -9.79
C LYS A 556 32.12 8.57 -9.44
N SER A 557 31.13 9.28 -8.89
CA SER A 557 29.84 8.65 -8.52
C SER A 557 29.08 8.14 -9.73
N THR A 558 29.19 8.82 -10.88
CA THR A 558 28.61 8.33 -12.15
C THR A 558 29.31 7.07 -12.62
N PHE A 559 30.64 6.98 -12.48
CA PHE A 559 31.40 5.77 -12.78
C PHE A 559 30.94 4.59 -11.90
N GLY A 560 30.78 4.78 -10.59
CA GLY A 560 30.24 3.75 -9.71
C GLY A 560 28.84 3.27 -10.10
N LYS A 561 27.95 4.19 -10.48
CA LYS A 561 26.59 3.86 -10.92
C LYS A 561 26.51 3.08 -12.22
N THR A 562 27.53 3.17 -13.11
CA THR A 562 27.53 2.37 -14.34
C THR A 562 27.67 0.89 -14.09
N PHE A 563 28.27 0.43 -12.99
CA PHE A 563 28.31 -0.97 -12.59
C PHE A 563 26.94 -1.52 -12.20
N LEU A 564 26.02 -0.65 -11.78
CA LEU A 564 24.63 -1.01 -11.52
C LEU A 564 23.77 -1.03 -12.80
N CYS A 565 24.32 -0.60 -13.94
CA CYS A 565 23.60 -0.33 -15.19
C CYS A 565 22.44 0.70 -15.03
N GLU A 566 22.50 1.54 -14.00
CA GLU A 566 21.54 2.64 -13.78
C GLU A 566 21.72 3.79 -14.79
N CYS A 567 22.92 3.92 -15.33
CA CYS A 567 23.27 4.90 -16.35
C CYS A 567 23.64 4.19 -17.65
N PRO A 568 23.03 4.53 -18.79
CA PRO A 568 23.41 3.94 -20.08
C PRO A 568 24.84 4.35 -20.44
N TYR A 569 25.71 3.37 -20.72
CA TYR A 569 27.12 3.56 -21.04
C TYR A 569 27.47 2.98 -22.39
N LYS A 570 28.62 3.41 -22.95
CA LYS A 570 29.26 2.81 -24.12
C LYS A 570 30.47 1.99 -23.66
N GLY A 571 30.82 0.95 -24.38
CA GLY A 571 31.87 0.02 -23.99
C GLY A 571 31.31 -1.29 -23.41
N SER A 572 32.09 -1.96 -22.59
CA SER A 572 31.74 -3.28 -22.06
C SER A 572 32.19 -3.44 -20.61
N ILE A 573 31.32 -3.93 -19.75
CA ILE A 573 31.63 -4.35 -18.37
C ILE A 573 31.25 -5.82 -18.24
N LYS A 574 32.25 -6.71 -18.14
CA LYS A 574 32.03 -8.17 -18.06
C LYS A 574 32.45 -8.70 -16.69
N TYR A 575 31.63 -9.56 -16.13
CA TYR A 575 31.97 -10.38 -14.99
C TYR A 575 31.96 -11.87 -15.39
N ASN A 576 33.07 -12.57 -15.21
CA ASN A 576 33.24 -13.95 -15.68
C ASN A 576 32.84 -14.13 -17.16
N GLY A 577 33.21 -13.18 -18.03
CA GLY A 577 32.89 -13.21 -19.46
C GLY A 577 31.45 -12.76 -19.82
N ASN A 578 30.55 -12.60 -18.85
CA ASN A 578 29.16 -12.18 -19.08
C ASN A 578 29.04 -10.66 -18.98
N GLU A 579 28.44 -10.03 -19.99
CA GLU A 579 28.20 -8.60 -20.06
C GLU A 579 27.13 -8.19 -19.03
N LEU A 580 27.43 -7.27 -18.10
CA LEU A 580 26.51 -6.87 -17.02
C LEU A 580 25.20 -6.25 -17.53
N SER A 581 25.25 -5.51 -18.63
CA SER A 581 24.04 -4.89 -19.22
C SER A 581 23.08 -5.90 -19.84
N SER A 582 23.56 -7.08 -20.23
CA SER A 582 22.73 -8.15 -20.82
C SER A 582 22.20 -9.15 -19.80
N VAL A 583 22.72 -9.11 -18.57
CA VAL A 583 22.32 -10.01 -17.48
C VAL A 583 21.07 -9.46 -16.79
N ALA A 584 20.11 -10.34 -16.48
CA ALA A 584 18.89 -9.97 -15.76
C ALA A 584 19.20 -9.32 -14.38
N ASP A 585 18.37 -8.38 -13.96
CA ASP A 585 18.59 -7.58 -12.74
C ASP A 585 18.77 -8.42 -11.47
N ASN A 586 18.05 -9.53 -11.35
CA ASN A 586 18.18 -10.47 -10.23
C ASN A 586 19.57 -11.15 -10.18
N VAL A 587 20.17 -11.45 -11.34
CA VAL A 587 21.52 -12.03 -11.41
C VAL A 587 22.57 -10.96 -11.16
N ARG A 588 22.42 -9.75 -11.76
CA ARG A 588 23.30 -8.61 -11.55
C ARG A 588 23.33 -8.17 -10.07
N SER A 589 22.16 -8.18 -9.42
CA SER A 589 22.06 -7.89 -7.97
C SER A 589 22.81 -8.92 -7.10
N GLY A 590 23.15 -10.09 -7.61
CA GLY A 590 24.01 -11.10 -6.96
C GLY A 590 25.51 -10.87 -7.19
N ILE A 591 25.92 -9.95 -8.09
CA ILE A 591 27.33 -9.72 -8.46
C ILE A 591 27.88 -8.45 -7.79
N ILE A 592 27.10 -7.36 -7.83
CA ILE A 592 27.54 -6.03 -7.40
C ILE A 592 26.91 -5.64 -6.05
N SER A 593 27.75 -5.24 -5.10
CA SER A 593 27.35 -4.52 -3.89
C SER A 593 27.79 -3.05 -4.01
N TYR A 594 26.90 -2.13 -3.76
CA TYR A 594 27.15 -0.71 -3.98
C TYR A 594 26.82 0.14 -2.74
N LEU A 595 27.79 0.96 -2.32
CA LEU A 595 27.61 2.03 -1.35
C LEU A 595 27.60 3.37 -2.10
N GLY A 596 26.49 4.10 -2.06
CA GLY A 596 26.39 5.44 -2.65
C GLY A 596 26.90 6.53 -1.72
N HIS A 597 27.26 7.69 -2.31
CA HIS A 597 27.67 8.88 -1.56
C HIS A 597 26.55 9.36 -0.60
N ASP A 598 25.31 9.41 -1.06
CA ASP A 598 24.15 9.73 -0.24
C ASP A 598 23.66 8.48 0.48
N THR A 599 23.70 8.50 1.81
CA THR A 599 23.29 7.37 2.64
C THR A 599 21.78 7.32 2.77
N GLU A 600 21.13 6.42 2.03
CA GLU A 600 19.71 6.16 2.14
C GLU A 600 19.45 5.11 3.23
N LEU A 601 18.91 5.54 4.37
CA LEU A 601 18.47 4.66 5.45
C LEU A 601 16.94 4.55 5.47
N PHE A 602 16.46 3.33 5.65
CA PHE A 602 15.02 3.06 5.75
C PHE A 602 14.50 3.45 7.14
N ASN A 603 13.24 3.84 7.21
CA ASN A 603 12.53 4.10 8.46
C ASN A 603 12.23 2.78 9.19
N ASP A 604 13.27 2.15 9.75
CA ASP A 604 13.24 0.84 10.40
C ASP A 604 14.38 0.75 11.44
N SER A 605 14.53 -0.40 12.13
CA SER A 605 15.62 -0.62 13.07
C SER A 605 16.99 -0.65 12.38
N ILE A 606 18.07 -0.39 13.13
CA ILE A 606 19.46 -0.55 12.65
C ILE A 606 19.65 -1.96 12.09
N LYS A 607 19.19 -2.98 12.83
CA LYS A 607 19.26 -4.37 12.42
C LYS A 607 18.61 -4.60 11.05
N ASN A 608 17.38 -4.12 10.84
CA ASN A 608 16.67 -4.28 9.58
C ASN A 608 17.28 -3.46 8.44
N ASN A 609 17.87 -2.30 8.77
CA ASN A 609 18.62 -1.50 7.81
C ASN A 609 19.90 -2.21 7.31
N VAL A 610 20.57 -3.00 8.14
CA VAL A 610 21.77 -3.76 7.74
C VAL A 610 21.40 -5.05 7.05
N LEU A 611 20.47 -5.84 7.60
CA LEU A 611 20.18 -7.20 7.15
C LEU A 611 19.26 -7.27 5.94
N LEU A 612 18.38 -6.28 5.70
CA LEU A 612 17.37 -6.25 4.61
C LEU A 612 16.57 -7.55 4.46
N GLY A 613 16.42 -8.31 5.55
CA GLY A 613 15.69 -9.57 5.59
C GLY A 613 16.55 -10.82 5.55
N ASP A 614 17.87 -10.71 5.38
CA ASP A 614 18.80 -11.83 5.48
C ASP A 614 18.98 -12.26 6.95
N ASP A 615 19.28 -13.53 7.17
CA ASP A 615 19.47 -14.10 8.50
C ASP A 615 20.98 -14.22 8.82
N CYS A 616 21.61 -13.06 9.11
CA CYS A 616 23.02 -12.94 9.43
C CYS A 616 23.23 -12.33 10.82
N ASN A 617 24.44 -12.50 11.38
CA ASN A 617 24.81 -11.86 12.64
C ASN A 617 25.18 -10.40 12.42
N VAL A 618 24.26 -9.48 12.70
CA VAL A 618 24.46 -8.04 12.49
C VAL A 618 25.65 -7.48 13.27
N SER A 619 25.95 -8.03 14.45
CA SER A 619 27.02 -7.52 15.33
C SER A 619 28.41 -7.63 14.73
N GLU A 620 28.65 -8.62 13.85
CA GLU A 620 29.92 -8.78 13.15
C GLU A 620 30.16 -7.61 12.19
N TYR A 621 29.18 -7.29 11.36
CA TYR A 621 29.29 -6.18 10.39
C TYR A 621 29.34 -4.80 11.04
N LEU A 622 28.68 -4.62 12.19
CA LEU A 622 28.80 -3.38 12.96
C LEU A 622 30.22 -3.19 13.55
N LYS A 623 30.90 -4.27 13.91
CA LYS A 623 32.31 -4.25 14.33
C LYS A 623 33.24 -3.93 13.17
N ASP A 624 33.01 -4.50 11.99
CA ASP A 624 33.83 -4.27 10.79
C ASP A 624 33.86 -2.78 10.40
N VAL A 625 32.76 -2.07 10.65
CA VAL A 625 32.63 -0.62 10.39
C VAL A 625 32.82 0.25 11.66
N CYS A 626 33.27 -0.32 12.76
CA CYS A 626 33.58 0.36 14.01
C CYS A 626 32.42 1.20 14.61
N ILE A 627 31.19 0.70 14.56
CA ILE A 627 30.00 1.38 15.12
C ILE A 627 29.34 0.57 16.27
N ASP A 628 29.80 -0.64 16.52
CA ASP A 628 29.23 -1.57 17.49
C ASP A 628 29.07 -0.97 18.90
N LYS A 629 30.07 -0.22 19.37
CA LYS A 629 30.06 0.41 20.69
C LYS A 629 29.03 1.54 20.78
N GLU A 630 28.91 2.35 19.74
CA GLU A 630 27.94 3.45 19.69
C GLU A 630 26.49 2.91 19.64
N VAL A 631 26.27 1.86 18.86
CA VAL A 631 24.97 1.19 18.78
C VAL A 631 24.60 0.52 20.09
N ALA A 632 25.58 -0.08 20.80
CA ALA A 632 25.33 -0.70 22.11
C ALA A 632 24.95 0.34 23.19
N GLN A 633 25.35 1.61 23.06
CA GLN A 633 24.98 2.70 23.96
C GLN A 633 23.57 3.28 23.67
N MET A 634 22.97 2.96 22.55
CA MET A 634 21.59 3.38 22.23
C MET A 634 20.58 2.62 23.07
N GLU A 635 19.49 3.28 23.46
CA GLU A 635 18.45 2.74 24.37
C GLU A 635 17.94 1.34 23.96
N ASN A 636 17.79 1.08 22.64
CA ASN A 636 17.34 -0.21 22.11
C ASN A 636 18.44 -0.95 21.32
N GLY A 637 19.72 -0.55 21.45
CA GLY A 637 20.82 -1.21 20.76
C GLY A 637 20.56 -1.35 19.25
N VAL A 638 20.73 -2.54 18.69
CA VAL A 638 20.52 -2.84 17.28
C VAL A 638 19.05 -2.73 16.82
N ASP A 639 18.10 -2.78 17.75
CA ASP A 639 16.65 -2.62 17.46
C ASP A 639 16.21 -1.13 17.52
N THR A 640 17.14 -0.19 17.72
CA THR A 640 16.86 1.25 17.67
C THR A 640 16.29 1.64 16.32
N LEU A 641 15.11 2.27 16.31
CA LEU A 641 14.49 2.81 15.09
C LEU A 641 15.23 4.05 14.62
N ILE A 642 15.55 4.09 13.33
CA ILE A 642 16.25 5.19 12.65
C ILE A 642 15.43 5.67 11.43
N GLY A 643 15.76 6.85 10.90
CA GLY A 643 15.03 7.46 9.80
C GLY A 643 14.07 8.57 10.25
N ASN A 644 13.09 8.94 9.41
CA ASN A 644 12.23 10.12 9.62
C ASN A 644 11.37 10.08 10.91
N GLY A 645 11.12 8.89 11.48
CA GLY A 645 10.32 8.70 12.70
C GLY A 645 11.13 8.22 13.91
N GLY A 646 12.46 8.06 13.78
CA GLY A 646 13.32 7.51 14.81
C GLY A 646 14.45 8.44 15.26
N VAL A 647 15.48 7.85 15.87
CA VAL A 647 16.66 8.56 16.33
C VAL A 647 17.42 9.17 15.14
N ARG A 648 17.80 10.44 15.25
CA ARG A 648 18.66 11.09 14.26
C ARG A 648 20.10 10.66 14.46
N LEU A 649 20.68 10.08 13.41
CA LEU A 649 22.07 9.69 13.37
C LEU A 649 22.94 10.85 12.88
N SER A 650 24.20 10.89 13.33
CA SER A 650 25.21 11.74 12.71
C SER A 650 25.52 11.24 11.29
N GLY A 651 26.06 12.11 10.42
CA GLY A 651 26.43 11.71 9.06
C GLY A 651 27.38 10.51 9.04
N GLY A 652 28.37 10.47 9.93
CA GLY A 652 29.31 9.36 10.05
C GLY A 652 28.69 8.06 10.57
N GLN A 653 27.70 8.12 11.46
CA GLN A 653 26.93 6.95 11.91
C GLN A 653 26.08 6.37 10.77
N ALA A 654 25.38 7.25 10.05
CA ALA A 654 24.57 6.84 8.90
C ALA A 654 25.43 6.16 7.83
N GLN A 655 26.59 6.74 7.51
CA GLN A 655 27.56 6.18 6.55
C GLN A 655 28.05 4.79 6.96
N ARG A 656 28.43 4.62 8.23
CA ARG A 656 28.91 3.33 8.73
C ARG A 656 27.80 2.25 8.72
N ILE A 657 26.56 2.60 9.05
CA ILE A 657 25.42 1.67 8.95
C ILE A 657 25.15 1.25 7.49
N ALA A 658 25.22 2.20 6.55
CA ALA A 658 25.09 1.89 5.14
C ALA A 658 26.25 1.02 4.61
N LEU A 659 27.48 1.26 5.09
CA LEU A 659 28.63 0.41 4.79
C LEU A 659 28.44 -1.00 5.37
N ALA A 660 28.01 -1.14 6.64
CA ALA A 660 27.69 -2.43 7.25
C ALA A 660 26.65 -3.22 6.43
N ARG A 661 25.61 -2.54 5.92
CA ARG A 661 24.65 -3.10 4.97
C ARG A 661 25.33 -3.67 3.73
N THR A 662 26.22 -2.87 3.12
CA THR A 662 26.94 -3.24 1.90
C THR A 662 27.83 -4.46 2.11
N LEU A 663 28.48 -4.58 3.27
CA LEU A 663 29.34 -5.69 3.64
C LEU A 663 28.55 -6.96 4.05
N CYS A 664 27.38 -6.80 4.65
CA CYS A 664 26.50 -7.91 5.05
C CYS A 664 26.10 -8.76 3.84
N HIS A 665 25.78 -8.13 2.73
CA HIS A 665 25.35 -8.82 1.50
C HIS A 665 26.57 -9.20 0.64
N LYS A 666 27.45 -10.05 1.17
CA LYS A 666 28.70 -10.51 0.53
C LYS A 666 28.57 -10.82 -0.97
N LYS A 667 29.02 -9.89 -1.82
CA LYS A 667 28.99 -10.04 -3.28
C LYS A 667 30.41 -9.95 -3.84
N PRO A 668 30.66 -10.60 -4.99
CA PRO A 668 32.01 -10.68 -5.55
C PRO A 668 32.65 -9.32 -5.84
N VAL A 669 31.87 -8.30 -6.19
CA VAL A 669 32.36 -6.96 -6.52
C VAL A 669 31.72 -5.93 -5.60
N LEU A 670 32.53 -5.22 -4.82
CA LEU A 670 32.13 -4.11 -3.96
C LEU A 670 32.53 -2.78 -4.60
N VAL A 671 31.57 -1.90 -4.82
CA VAL A 671 31.78 -0.54 -5.34
C VAL A 671 31.39 0.46 -4.25
N LEU A 672 32.35 1.19 -3.72
CA LEU A 672 32.22 2.05 -2.55
C LEU A 672 32.47 3.52 -2.94
N ASP A 673 31.41 4.34 -2.93
CA ASP A 673 31.49 5.77 -3.26
C ASP A 673 31.64 6.60 -1.98
N ASP A 674 32.85 7.07 -1.76
CA ASP A 674 33.33 7.84 -0.61
C ASP A 674 32.98 7.21 0.75
N PRO A 675 33.38 5.96 1.00
CA PRO A 675 32.99 5.21 2.21
C PRO A 675 33.51 5.83 3.50
N PHE A 676 34.43 6.81 3.42
CA PHE A 676 35.10 7.45 4.52
C PHE A 676 34.61 8.88 4.79
N SER A 677 33.57 9.35 4.12
CA SER A 677 33.02 10.69 4.36
C SER A 677 32.52 10.82 5.81
N ALA A 678 32.80 11.98 6.42
CA ALA A 678 32.41 12.30 7.81
C ALA A 678 33.00 11.38 8.91
N LEU A 679 34.13 10.69 8.63
CA LEU A 679 34.88 9.90 9.62
C LEU A 679 36.16 10.57 10.04
N ASP A 680 36.61 10.27 11.27
CA ASP A 680 37.96 10.64 11.75
C ASP A 680 39.01 9.69 11.17
N ILE A 681 40.25 10.17 11.06
CA ILE A 681 41.38 9.45 10.44
C ILE A 681 41.67 8.09 11.12
N SER A 682 41.45 7.99 12.45
CA SER A 682 41.69 6.74 13.18
C SER A 682 40.70 5.65 12.82
N THR A 683 39.44 6.03 12.72
CA THR A 683 38.35 5.13 12.29
C THR A 683 38.45 4.77 10.80
N GLU A 684 38.80 5.72 9.94
CA GLU A 684 39.08 5.47 8.52
C GLU A 684 40.13 4.38 8.33
N LYS A 685 41.29 4.50 9.03
CA LYS A 685 42.39 3.51 8.93
C LYS A 685 41.95 2.10 9.36
N LYS A 686 41.14 1.99 10.43
CA LYS A 686 40.63 0.71 10.91
C LYS A 686 39.69 0.08 9.89
N ILE A 687 38.71 0.85 9.38
CA ILE A 687 37.77 0.39 8.37
C ILE A 687 38.50 -0.02 7.08
N TYR A 688 39.50 0.76 6.64
CA TYR A 688 40.30 0.42 5.48
C TYR A 688 41.03 -0.91 5.64
N ASN A 689 41.63 -1.18 6.81
CA ASN A 689 42.26 -2.46 7.09
C ASN A 689 41.27 -3.62 7.06
N ASN A 690 40.06 -3.44 7.63
CA ASN A 690 38.98 -4.43 7.55
C ASN A 690 38.54 -4.69 6.09
N LEU A 691 38.48 -3.63 5.25
CA LEU A 691 38.20 -3.76 3.81
C LEU A 691 39.31 -4.51 3.07
N CYS A 692 40.58 -4.37 3.45
CA CYS A 692 41.69 -5.15 2.90
C CYS A 692 41.53 -6.65 3.20
N ASP A 693 41.03 -7.01 4.38
CA ASP A 693 40.75 -8.41 4.72
C ASP A 693 39.56 -8.97 3.91
N ILE A 694 38.53 -8.18 3.70
CA ILE A 694 37.36 -8.54 2.88
C ILE A 694 37.77 -8.67 1.41
N ALA A 695 38.66 -7.82 0.93
CA ALA A 695 39.13 -7.82 -0.45
C ALA A 695 39.84 -9.13 -0.86
N LYS A 696 40.42 -9.89 0.08
CA LYS A 696 41.12 -11.16 -0.23
C LYS A 696 40.32 -12.13 -1.10
N ASN A 697 39.00 -12.10 -1.00
CA ASN A 697 38.10 -12.96 -1.77
C ASN A 697 37.17 -12.19 -2.74
N ASN A 698 37.27 -10.87 -2.77
CA ASN A 698 36.38 -9.99 -3.53
C ASN A 698 37.20 -8.96 -4.31
N ILE A 699 36.59 -8.34 -5.31
CA ILE A 699 37.11 -7.16 -5.98
C ILE A 699 36.51 -5.94 -5.26
N VAL A 700 37.37 -5.00 -4.84
CA VAL A 700 36.92 -3.77 -4.15
C VAL A 700 37.30 -2.54 -4.96
N ILE A 701 36.32 -1.74 -5.34
CA ILE A 701 36.51 -0.46 -6.04
C ILE A 701 36.16 0.65 -5.05
N ILE A 702 37.12 1.48 -4.67
CA ILE A 702 36.95 2.57 -3.70
C ILE A 702 37.10 3.91 -4.42
N MET A 703 36.04 4.67 -4.47
CA MET A 703 36.07 6.05 -4.96
C MET A 703 36.25 6.98 -3.76
N THR A 704 37.37 7.71 -3.68
CA THR A 704 37.62 8.58 -2.55
C THR A 704 38.59 9.72 -2.88
N HIS A 705 38.56 10.76 -2.07
CA HIS A 705 39.52 11.85 -2.07
C HIS A 705 40.66 11.64 -1.08
N ARG A 706 40.72 10.55 -0.32
CA ARG A 706 41.69 10.21 0.71
C ARG A 706 42.94 9.59 0.09
N LEU A 707 43.77 10.41 -0.57
CA LEU A 707 44.93 9.97 -1.37
C LEU A 707 46.01 9.21 -0.59
N TYR A 708 46.10 9.36 0.73
CA TYR A 708 47.10 8.67 1.56
C TYR A 708 46.92 7.14 1.60
N MET A 709 45.78 6.61 1.18
CA MET A 709 45.51 5.17 1.08
C MET A 709 45.98 4.56 -0.24
N PHE A 710 46.14 5.37 -1.29
CA PHE A 710 46.41 4.94 -2.66
C PHE A 710 47.70 4.14 -2.87
N PRO A 711 48.81 4.42 -2.15
CA PRO A 711 50.01 3.59 -2.25
C PRO A 711 49.82 2.13 -1.85
N LYS A 712 48.72 1.80 -1.15
CA LYS A 712 48.38 0.43 -0.72
C LYS A 712 47.35 -0.25 -1.63
N MET A 713 46.89 0.43 -2.67
CA MET A 713 45.90 -0.11 -3.63
C MET A 713 46.64 -0.69 -4.84
N ASP A 714 46.10 -1.76 -5.39
CA ASP A 714 46.70 -2.50 -6.50
C ASP A 714 46.65 -1.71 -7.81
N LYS A 715 45.55 -0.99 -8.04
CA LYS A 715 45.36 -0.15 -9.22
C LYS A 715 44.73 1.18 -8.82
N VAL A 716 45.10 2.22 -9.55
CA VAL A 716 44.56 3.56 -9.40
C VAL A 716 43.97 4.06 -10.71
N ILE A 717 42.79 4.64 -10.67
CA ILE A 717 42.14 5.30 -11.79
C ILE A 717 42.09 6.82 -11.45
N TRP A 718 42.82 7.60 -12.19
CA TRP A 718 42.77 9.07 -12.11
C TRP A 718 41.77 9.56 -13.18
N MET A 719 40.75 10.30 -12.76
CA MET A 719 39.75 10.89 -13.64
C MET A 719 39.85 12.42 -13.64
N ASP A 720 40.03 13.01 -14.81
CA ASP A 720 40.04 14.47 -14.98
C ASP A 720 39.61 14.90 -16.39
N ASN A 721 38.74 15.91 -16.47
CA ASN A 721 38.27 16.53 -17.73
C ASN A 721 37.86 15.52 -18.83
N GLY A 722 37.13 14.51 -18.45
CA GLY A 722 36.62 13.48 -19.38
C GLY A 722 37.65 12.44 -19.79
N LYS A 723 38.86 12.48 -19.29
CA LYS A 723 39.93 11.50 -19.51
C LYS A 723 40.18 10.68 -18.25
N ALA A 724 40.59 9.45 -18.40
CA ALA A 724 41.02 8.61 -17.30
C ALA A 724 42.38 7.98 -17.58
N ILE A 725 43.23 7.91 -16.55
CA ILE A 725 44.53 7.24 -16.58
C ILE A 725 44.43 6.08 -15.58
N VAL A 726 44.79 4.88 -16.03
CA VAL A 726 44.80 3.69 -15.19
C VAL A 726 46.23 3.19 -15.05
N GLY A 727 46.66 2.89 -13.84
CA GLY A 727 47.99 2.37 -13.56
C GLY A 727 48.18 2.11 -12.06
N THR A 728 49.40 1.77 -11.65
CA THR A 728 49.77 1.75 -10.23
C THR A 728 49.94 3.16 -9.68
N HIS A 729 49.92 3.30 -8.34
CA HIS A 729 50.17 4.60 -7.71
C HIS A 729 51.44 5.27 -8.24
N GLU A 730 52.52 4.51 -8.35
CA GLU A 730 53.84 5.02 -8.82
C GLU A 730 53.80 5.46 -10.29
N GLU A 731 53.12 4.70 -11.15
CA GLU A 731 52.98 5.04 -12.58
C GLU A 731 52.19 6.35 -12.74
N ILE A 732 51.09 6.50 -12.02
CA ILE A 732 50.26 7.71 -12.12
C ILE A 732 51.00 8.93 -11.50
N MET A 733 51.79 8.76 -10.44
CA MET A 733 52.66 9.80 -9.87
C MET A 733 53.66 10.32 -10.90
N LEU A 734 54.16 9.46 -11.80
CA LEU A 734 55.04 9.82 -12.89
C LEU A 734 54.34 10.48 -14.07
N GLN A 735 53.19 9.93 -14.47
CA GLN A 735 52.47 10.34 -15.66
C GLN A 735 51.56 11.56 -15.47
N CYS A 736 51.06 11.83 -14.23
CA CYS A 736 50.07 12.85 -13.96
C CYS A 736 50.59 13.88 -12.93
N PRO A 737 51.08 15.05 -13.36
CA PRO A 737 51.55 16.08 -12.45
C PRO A 737 50.48 16.60 -11.48
N GLN A 738 49.21 16.61 -11.89
CA GLN A 738 48.10 17.05 -11.06
C GLN A 738 47.81 16.07 -9.91
N TYR A 739 47.86 14.77 -10.17
CA TYR A 739 47.77 13.74 -9.14
C TYR A 739 48.91 13.84 -8.14
N ARG A 740 50.15 14.00 -8.63
CA ARG A 740 51.34 14.17 -7.80
C ARG A 740 51.19 15.37 -6.84
N LYS A 741 50.82 16.53 -7.38
CA LYS A 741 50.65 17.74 -6.59
C LYS A 741 49.58 17.58 -5.49
N LEU A 742 48.45 16.92 -5.81
CA LEU A 742 47.41 16.65 -4.81
C LEU A 742 47.88 15.66 -3.76
N TYR A 743 48.61 14.61 -4.12
CA TYR A 743 49.17 13.65 -3.17
C TYR A 743 50.19 14.26 -2.24
N GLU A 744 51.13 15.07 -2.75
CA GLU A 744 52.19 15.79 -1.98
C GLU A 744 51.55 16.77 -1.00
N ASN A 745 50.54 17.53 -1.40
CA ASN A 745 49.79 18.42 -0.53
C ASN A 745 49.15 17.70 0.64
N VAL A 746 48.46 16.56 0.38
CA VAL A 746 47.84 15.76 1.43
C VAL A 746 48.86 15.10 2.35
N SER A 747 49.96 14.61 1.81
CA SER A 747 51.04 14.01 2.62
C SER A 747 51.77 15.02 3.52
N THR A 748 51.88 16.29 3.10
CA THR A 748 52.44 17.37 3.90
C THR A 748 51.52 17.81 5.04
N GLN A 749 50.19 17.74 4.85
CA GLN A 749 49.20 18.05 5.88
C GLN A 749 49.06 16.94 6.95
N MET A 750 49.50 15.72 6.66
CA MET A 750 49.44 14.58 7.58
C MET A 750 50.74 14.36 8.39
N ARG A 751 51.82 15.04 8.02
CA ARG A 751 53.03 15.13 8.83
C ARG A 751 52.93 16.29 9.86
#